data_6cf1127d68fa4a6c5ae903965aa3e5b5
#
_entry.id   6cf1127d68fa4a6c5ae903965aa3e5b5
#
_cell.length_a   1.000
_cell.length_b   1.000
_cell.length_c   1.000
_cell.angle_alpha   90.00
_cell.angle_beta   90.00
_cell.angle_gamma   90.00
#
_symmetry.space_group_name_H-M   'P 1'
#
loop_
_entity.id
_entity.type
_entity.pdbx_description
1 polymer ?
#
loop_
_entity_poly.entity_id
_entity_poly.type
_entity_poly.pdbx_seq_one_letter_code
_entity_poly.pdbx_strand_id
1 'polypeptide(L)'
;MFMFYFQYVQKRGEIMRSRISKTWPCHLKRAVLLSLLSGLFILPSQINAETSGEEYKNHQIAEADWNGAKAEQDFWSGKGIRNGSDYTFNKNTIISTELSKGNLVFHKTDPGIMDQLYAFGALVWGSSKTGTVNMNGHDLSLRAGKGDLHRIGGSFQWGGRGSAGLFVRSGNLTMKNLGSLSVSGVDYGIYLFAERSDDEAANSNLWIRNGGSADRAVKIRSEGKGIYLQSTPGAARLTVDGDVDIEAPSGIVVDRGEAAVGGGKIDSKGEAAVSVNAKSKFYMNAGVDTEGNVTVSHSERNVQILGDIRSKQNSSVFIGLGNSQSVLKGLFTTDLHTWPYNEWVLTGSGGFLALKNGATWEHEKYGTGRDKNGRIDVGDSHLTRLNADGGVIIQKDKRKIQIDDFRGNAKLIYDHQNDGTKIEDYTAGDFVVDKAGQNSFLTVITNNNGLDMGNKEKVSQALNSLAGKVYYSSYVTDERNLKGKAVIAEGLTASSAELGFGNITFTKEKGQGTVKSEDVKITAQPPAELSPITGDAGKDKYYAEKKIRQADGTYLFKEDADLQMTDGQPMVSSEKPVVIKAEGKRLAFTSAGDQNGTVSTVQQSSKDSLSITAKELVVKAGNKRGRSEGIHLQNGNKQNAYKTDITGDVTIQSKGKGYALGAYVAGNASLNIHGNLSIKGEDGTWGVENTANSGGAYARYSTSGLYAGSDYTIQKGGHITVDGDVDLKVKGTGILANGGGSTVVVKGGGTVSIENNSGAEHYAMAVEGGKIDFNVDEEETEAGTKKVTIEGNVGVLNGAVNPAEPQKYSQIYLGLGTGDSLWRGLAVDTHTKQNNADGFEGQLSLFMKNGATWINEAYGKTPKNFKGSKVYYLPVSYTHLTLPTNS
;
A
#
# COMPACT_ATOMS: atom_id res chain seq x y z
N MET A 1 -20.11 8.86 -38.76
CA MET A 1 -20.78 8.22 -37.59
C MET A 1 -20.33 8.80 -36.27
N PHE A 2 -19.04 8.98 -36.03
CA PHE A 2 -18.50 9.60 -34.79
C PHE A 2 -18.96 11.06 -34.59
N MET A 3 -19.05 11.84 -35.59
CA MET A 3 -19.51 13.24 -35.51
C MET A 3 -20.99 13.39 -35.11
N PHE A 4 -21.88 12.47 -35.53
CA PHE A 4 -23.29 12.45 -35.15
C PHE A 4 -23.51 11.99 -33.71
N TYR A 5 -22.66 11.10 -33.20
CA TYR A 5 -22.73 10.64 -31.80
C TYR A 5 -22.26 11.74 -30.83
N PHE A 6 -21.23 12.50 -31.21
CA PHE A 6 -20.74 13.63 -30.43
C PHE A 6 -21.77 14.76 -30.31
N GLN A 7 -22.46 15.08 -31.40
CA GLN A 7 -23.55 16.07 -31.38
C GLN A 7 -24.78 15.59 -30.59
N TYR A 8 -25.09 14.29 -30.60
CA TYR A 8 -26.18 13.72 -29.82
C TYR A 8 -25.91 13.74 -28.34
N VAL A 9 -24.67 13.42 -27.92
CA VAL A 9 -24.23 13.46 -26.53
C VAL A 9 -24.18 14.90 -26.01
N GLN A 10 -23.71 15.84 -26.83
CA GLN A 10 -23.66 17.26 -26.47
C GLN A 10 -25.07 17.84 -26.29
N LYS A 11 -26.01 17.51 -27.17
CA LYS A 11 -27.40 17.96 -27.07
C LYS A 11 -28.17 17.36 -25.89
N ARG A 12 -27.90 16.11 -25.51
CA ARG A 12 -28.44 15.51 -24.27
C ARG A 12 -27.82 16.11 -23.01
N GLY A 13 -26.53 16.44 -23.04
CA GLY A 13 -25.83 17.12 -21.95
C GLY A 13 -26.38 18.51 -21.65
N GLU A 14 -26.75 19.26 -22.71
CA GLU A 14 -27.37 20.59 -22.56
C GLU A 14 -28.80 20.51 -22.04
N ILE A 15 -29.60 19.53 -22.48
CA ILE A 15 -30.96 19.31 -21.97
C ILE A 15 -30.95 18.89 -20.49
N MET A 16 -29.97 18.06 -20.07
CA MET A 16 -29.79 17.74 -18.63
C MET A 16 -29.34 18.95 -17.84
N ARG A 17 -28.41 19.77 -18.35
CA ARG A 17 -27.96 21.00 -17.66
C ARG A 17 -29.11 21.98 -17.42
N SER A 18 -30.03 22.11 -18.36
CA SER A 18 -31.20 23.01 -18.23
C SER A 18 -32.23 22.53 -17.23
N ARG A 19 -32.35 21.23 -16.99
CA ARG A 19 -33.27 20.65 -15.96
C ARG A 19 -32.69 20.63 -14.56
N ILE A 20 -31.36 20.47 -14.40
CA ILE A 20 -30.68 20.44 -13.11
C ILE A 20 -30.49 21.83 -12.49
N SER A 21 -30.55 22.90 -13.33
CA SER A 21 -30.27 24.26 -12.86
C SER A 21 -31.37 24.89 -12.00
N LYS A 22 -32.58 24.34 -12.00
CA LYS A 22 -33.72 25.01 -11.37
C LYS A 22 -34.17 24.50 -9.98
N THR A 23 -33.67 23.37 -9.48
CA THR A 23 -34.29 22.74 -8.28
C THR A 23 -33.34 22.13 -7.22
N TRP A 24 -32.02 22.27 -7.33
CA TRP A 24 -31.11 21.60 -6.36
C TRP A 24 -30.08 22.54 -5.72
N PRO A 25 -29.75 22.34 -4.42
CA PRO A 25 -28.73 23.13 -3.70
C PRO A 25 -27.32 22.93 -4.27
N CYS A 26 -26.47 23.94 -4.12
CA CYS A 26 -25.16 24.06 -4.76
C CYS A 26 -24.19 22.89 -4.46
N HIS A 27 -24.30 22.26 -3.28
CA HIS A 27 -23.44 21.17 -2.86
C HIS A 27 -23.75 19.82 -3.53
N LEU A 28 -25.02 19.58 -3.89
CA LEU A 28 -25.40 18.37 -4.65
C LEU A 28 -25.03 18.45 -6.14
N LYS A 29 -24.95 19.66 -6.70
CA LYS A 29 -24.52 19.87 -8.10
C LYS A 29 -23.06 19.46 -8.34
N ARG A 30 -22.19 19.63 -7.35
CA ARG A 30 -20.78 19.20 -7.44
C ARG A 30 -20.59 17.69 -7.33
N ALA A 31 -21.37 17.04 -6.47
CA ALA A 31 -21.29 15.59 -6.28
C ALA A 31 -21.77 14.80 -7.51
N VAL A 32 -22.88 15.25 -8.14
CA VAL A 32 -23.40 14.60 -9.35
C VAL A 32 -22.53 14.87 -10.58
N LEU A 33 -21.87 16.03 -10.68
CA LEU A 33 -20.93 16.31 -11.76
C LEU A 33 -19.62 15.53 -11.62
N LEU A 34 -19.14 15.30 -10.40
CA LEU A 34 -17.97 14.45 -10.14
C LEU A 34 -18.26 12.95 -10.38
N SER A 35 -19.46 12.48 -10.03
CA SER A 35 -19.83 11.08 -10.28
C SER A 35 -20.11 10.76 -11.75
N LEU A 36 -20.55 11.77 -12.54
CA LEU A 36 -20.72 11.62 -13.99
C LEU A 36 -19.39 11.75 -14.77
N LEU A 37 -18.41 12.49 -14.23
CA LEU A 37 -17.06 12.59 -14.80
C LEU A 37 -16.18 11.40 -14.41
N SER A 38 -16.39 10.80 -13.23
CA SER A 38 -15.68 9.57 -12.84
C SER A 38 -16.21 8.31 -13.53
N GLY A 39 -17.45 8.33 -14.06
CA GLY A 39 -18.01 7.21 -14.82
C GLY A 39 -17.65 7.19 -16.31
N LEU A 40 -16.99 8.23 -16.83
CA LEU A 40 -16.66 8.33 -18.27
C LEU A 40 -15.16 8.15 -18.61
N PHE A 41 -14.30 7.99 -17.64
CA PHE A 41 -12.87 7.73 -17.85
C PHE A 41 -12.33 6.67 -16.87
N ILE A 42 -12.92 5.47 -16.88
CA ILE A 42 -12.16 4.28 -16.57
C ILE A 42 -11.68 3.75 -17.92
N LEU A 43 -10.70 4.41 -18.50
CA LEU A 43 -9.74 3.72 -19.33
C LEU A 43 -9.15 2.63 -18.44
N PRO A 44 -9.01 1.37 -18.90
CA PRO A 44 -8.29 0.38 -18.14
C PRO A 44 -6.94 1.02 -17.80
N SER A 45 -6.69 1.23 -16.51
CA SER A 45 -5.38 1.65 -16.01
C SER A 45 -4.37 0.72 -16.66
N GLN A 46 -3.50 1.27 -17.45
CA GLN A 46 -2.52 0.54 -18.23
C GLN A 46 -1.84 -0.47 -17.34
N ILE A 47 -1.95 -1.75 -17.70
CA ILE A 47 -1.02 -2.76 -17.24
C ILE A 47 0.30 -2.40 -17.94
N ASN A 48 1.00 -1.42 -17.38
CA ASN A 48 2.32 -1.03 -17.85
C ASN A 48 3.36 -1.94 -17.21
N ALA A 49 3.45 -3.15 -17.73
CA ALA A 49 4.72 -3.78 -17.98
C ALA A 49 4.70 -4.05 -19.48
N GLU A 50 5.14 -3.08 -20.26
CA GLU A 50 5.54 -3.33 -21.63
C GLU A 50 6.77 -4.23 -21.57
N THR A 51 6.53 -5.52 -21.39
CA THR A 51 7.50 -6.51 -21.82
C THR A 51 7.57 -6.35 -23.35
N SER A 52 8.70 -5.91 -23.87
CA SER A 52 9.01 -5.96 -25.29
C SER A 52 8.95 -7.43 -25.73
N GLY A 53 7.78 -7.88 -26.14
CA GLY A 53 7.48 -9.27 -26.43
C GLY A 53 6.90 -9.44 -27.82
N GLU A 54 6.87 -10.67 -28.30
CA GLU A 54 6.18 -11.01 -29.55
C GLU A 54 4.66 -10.95 -29.32
N GLU A 55 3.95 -10.06 -30.02
CA GLU A 55 2.51 -9.87 -29.89
C GLU A 55 1.76 -10.66 -30.96
N TYR A 56 0.80 -11.47 -30.53
CA TYR A 56 -0.13 -12.23 -31.37
C TYR A 56 -1.53 -11.68 -31.21
N LYS A 57 -1.91 -10.75 -32.09
CA LYS A 57 -3.26 -10.16 -32.11
C LYS A 57 -4.23 -11.09 -32.79
N ASN A 58 -5.42 -11.26 -32.19
CA ASN A 58 -6.50 -12.12 -32.67
C ASN A 58 -6.16 -13.59 -32.81
N HIS A 59 -5.12 -14.07 -32.08
CA HIS A 59 -4.82 -15.47 -31.93
C HIS A 59 -5.13 -15.94 -30.51
N GLN A 60 -5.33 -17.25 -30.36
CA GLN A 60 -5.61 -17.90 -29.08
C GLN A 60 -4.73 -19.12 -28.90
N ILE A 61 -4.30 -19.39 -27.67
CA ILE A 61 -3.89 -20.76 -27.32
C ILE A 61 -5.17 -21.54 -27.14
N ALA A 62 -5.48 -22.48 -28.02
CA ALA A 62 -6.73 -23.21 -28.05
C ALA A 62 -6.51 -24.73 -28.12
N GLU A 63 -6.69 -25.42 -26.99
CA GLU A 63 -6.72 -26.89 -26.91
C GLU A 63 -8.11 -27.37 -26.56
N ALA A 64 -8.91 -27.65 -27.59
CA ALA A 64 -10.26 -28.18 -27.46
C ALA A 64 -10.75 -28.79 -28.79
N ASP A 65 -11.85 -29.56 -28.71
CA ASP A 65 -12.38 -30.28 -29.87
C ASP A 65 -13.50 -29.49 -30.56
N TRP A 66 -13.19 -28.30 -31.08
CA TRP A 66 -14.13 -27.52 -31.92
C TRP A 66 -13.46 -27.01 -33.20
N ASN A 67 -14.25 -26.66 -34.20
CA ASN A 67 -13.73 -26.33 -35.55
C ASN A 67 -12.75 -25.16 -35.60
N GLY A 68 -12.87 -24.17 -34.71
CA GLY A 68 -11.94 -23.03 -34.64
C GLY A 68 -10.62 -23.35 -33.96
N ALA A 69 -10.61 -24.28 -32.99
CA ALA A 69 -9.41 -24.64 -32.26
C ALA A 69 -8.35 -25.28 -33.16
N LYS A 70 -8.78 -26.04 -34.16
CA LYS A 70 -7.83 -26.68 -35.09
C LYS A 70 -7.00 -25.65 -35.87
N ALA A 71 -7.59 -24.56 -36.32
CA ALA A 71 -6.86 -23.50 -37.02
C ALA A 71 -5.78 -22.86 -36.15
N GLU A 72 -6.08 -22.60 -34.85
CA GLU A 72 -5.12 -22.10 -33.89
C GLU A 72 -4.04 -23.12 -33.56
N GLN A 73 -4.40 -24.40 -33.41
CA GLN A 73 -3.44 -25.48 -33.17
C GLN A 73 -2.47 -25.63 -34.37
N ASP A 74 -2.97 -25.54 -35.57
CA ASP A 74 -2.14 -25.60 -36.81
C ASP A 74 -1.25 -24.34 -36.89
N PHE A 75 -1.73 -23.16 -36.55
CA PHE A 75 -0.94 -21.93 -36.47
C PHE A 75 0.24 -22.07 -35.49
N TRP A 76 0.01 -22.50 -34.26
CA TRP A 76 1.06 -22.66 -33.28
C TRP A 76 2.03 -23.80 -33.61
N SER A 77 1.53 -24.86 -34.23
CA SER A 77 2.38 -25.95 -34.73
C SER A 77 3.30 -25.49 -35.88
N GLY A 78 2.77 -24.68 -36.81
CA GLY A 78 3.54 -24.07 -37.87
C GLY A 78 4.62 -23.09 -37.40
N LYS A 79 4.44 -22.50 -36.22
CA LYS A 79 5.45 -21.70 -35.52
C LYS A 79 6.46 -22.52 -34.74
N GLY A 80 6.31 -23.84 -34.64
CA GLY A 80 7.14 -24.70 -33.80
C GLY A 80 6.94 -24.50 -32.29
N ILE A 81 5.86 -23.82 -31.90
CA ILE A 81 5.52 -23.54 -30.50
C ILE A 81 4.73 -24.69 -29.89
N ARG A 82 3.79 -25.28 -30.66
CA ARG A 82 2.94 -26.38 -30.22
C ARG A 82 3.48 -27.75 -30.66
N ASN A 83 3.51 -28.70 -29.71
CA ASN A 83 3.79 -30.12 -29.94
C ASN A 83 2.80 -30.99 -29.15
N GLY A 84 1.87 -31.64 -29.82
CA GLY A 84 0.75 -32.32 -29.19
C GLY A 84 -0.16 -31.26 -28.45
N SER A 85 -0.34 -31.42 -27.16
CA SER A 85 -1.03 -30.45 -26.28
C SER A 85 -0.05 -29.64 -25.44
N ASP A 86 1.23 -29.58 -25.80
CA ASP A 86 2.24 -28.79 -25.12
C ASP A 86 2.65 -27.57 -25.95
N TYR A 87 2.72 -26.42 -25.30
CA TYR A 87 3.16 -25.15 -25.89
C TYR A 87 4.44 -24.70 -25.21
N THR A 88 5.44 -24.35 -25.98
CA THR A 88 6.73 -23.86 -25.47
C THR A 88 7.10 -22.54 -26.13
N PHE A 89 7.21 -21.52 -25.33
CA PHE A 89 7.58 -20.18 -25.75
C PHE A 89 9.01 -19.85 -25.29
N ASN A 90 9.79 -19.25 -26.17
CA ASN A 90 11.20 -18.89 -25.93
C ASN A 90 11.41 -17.37 -25.96
N LYS A 91 10.33 -16.61 -25.82
CA LYS A 91 10.33 -15.14 -25.77
C LYS A 91 9.16 -14.66 -24.92
N ASN A 92 9.27 -13.43 -24.43
CA ASN A 92 8.11 -12.72 -23.84
C ASN A 92 6.98 -12.68 -24.87
N THR A 93 5.78 -13.05 -24.46
CA THR A 93 4.68 -13.27 -25.39
C THR A 93 3.41 -12.57 -24.91
N ILE A 94 2.77 -11.84 -25.82
CA ILE A 94 1.49 -11.20 -25.60
C ILE A 94 0.46 -11.84 -26.55
N ILE A 95 -0.61 -12.38 -25.99
CA ILE A 95 -1.74 -12.93 -26.76
C ILE A 95 -2.94 -12.07 -26.45
N SER A 96 -3.46 -11.39 -27.46
CA SER A 96 -4.61 -10.51 -27.33
C SER A 96 -5.70 -10.87 -28.33
N THR A 97 -6.92 -11.00 -27.81
CA THR A 97 -8.11 -11.27 -28.63
C THR A 97 -9.12 -10.14 -28.47
N GLU A 98 -9.47 -9.53 -29.60
CA GLU A 98 -10.60 -8.61 -29.70
C GLU A 98 -11.72 -9.34 -30.41
N LEU A 99 -12.91 -9.38 -29.80
CA LEU A 99 -14.09 -9.94 -30.48
C LEU A 99 -14.53 -9.00 -31.63
N SER A 100 -14.09 -9.31 -32.84
CA SER A 100 -14.78 -8.86 -34.06
C SER A 100 -15.85 -9.90 -34.43
N LYS A 101 -16.96 -9.43 -35.02
CA LYS A 101 -18.04 -10.28 -35.53
C LYS A 101 -17.47 -11.46 -36.34
N GLY A 102 -17.59 -12.68 -35.82
CA GLY A 102 -17.26 -13.89 -36.53
C GLY A 102 -16.23 -14.82 -35.87
N ASN A 103 -15.56 -14.45 -34.80
CA ASN A 103 -14.53 -15.27 -34.17
C ASN A 103 -15.08 -16.06 -33.01
N LEU A 104 -15.16 -17.38 -33.21
CA LEU A 104 -15.23 -18.46 -32.24
C LEU A 104 -16.44 -18.42 -31.28
N VAL A 105 -17.60 -18.65 -31.86
CA VAL A 105 -18.79 -19.12 -31.18
C VAL A 105 -18.71 -20.66 -31.10
N PHE A 106 -18.70 -21.22 -29.91
CA PHE A 106 -18.78 -22.64 -29.70
C PHE A 106 -20.20 -23.12 -30.02
N HIS A 107 -20.36 -23.83 -31.14
CA HIS A 107 -21.58 -24.56 -31.43
C HIS A 107 -21.35 -26.03 -31.17
N LYS A 108 -22.11 -26.64 -30.27
CA LYS A 108 -22.28 -28.09 -30.25
C LYS A 108 -23.41 -28.40 -31.23
N THR A 109 -23.10 -29.03 -32.33
CA THR A 109 -24.03 -29.46 -33.37
C THR A 109 -24.74 -30.75 -32.95
N ASP A 110 -25.53 -30.70 -31.90
CA ASP A 110 -26.44 -31.81 -31.56
C ASP A 110 -27.87 -31.27 -31.62
N PRO A 111 -28.75 -31.80 -32.52
CA PRO A 111 -30.07 -31.23 -32.78
C PRO A 111 -31.08 -31.48 -31.67
N GLY A 112 -30.67 -31.55 -30.43
CA GLY A 112 -31.52 -31.68 -29.26
C GLY A 112 -31.09 -30.92 -28.02
N ILE A 113 -29.95 -30.26 -28.06
CA ILE A 113 -29.41 -29.51 -26.93
C ILE A 113 -29.20 -28.05 -27.35
N MET A 114 -29.92 -27.15 -26.69
CA MET A 114 -29.85 -25.70 -26.93
C MET A 114 -28.42 -25.18 -27.01
N ASP A 115 -28.17 -24.34 -27.97
CA ASP A 115 -26.89 -23.59 -28.19
C ASP A 115 -26.45 -22.92 -26.90
N GLN A 116 -25.46 -23.47 -26.25
CA GLN A 116 -24.84 -22.87 -25.08
C GLN A 116 -23.61 -22.07 -25.52
N LEU A 117 -23.69 -20.75 -25.43
CA LEU A 117 -22.55 -19.84 -25.58
C LEU A 117 -21.63 -20.02 -24.36
N TYR A 118 -20.37 -20.33 -24.62
CA TYR A 118 -19.36 -20.49 -23.58
C TYR A 118 -18.43 -19.27 -23.52
N ALA A 119 -17.71 -19.14 -22.40
CA ALA A 119 -16.76 -18.06 -22.22
C ALA A 119 -15.65 -18.10 -23.29
N PHE A 120 -15.17 -16.93 -23.61
CA PHE A 120 -14.21 -16.66 -24.67
C PHE A 120 -12.90 -16.15 -24.02
N GLY A 121 -11.73 -16.54 -24.55
CA GLY A 121 -10.45 -16.19 -23.90
C GLY A 121 -9.27 -16.11 -24.84
N ALA A 122 -8.21 -15.45 -24.38
CA ALA A 122 -6.92 -15.46 -25.06
C ALA A 122 -6.23 -16.83 -24.96
N LEU A 123 -6.47 -17.55 -23.84
CA LEU A 123 -6.15 -18.96 -23.68
C LEU A 123 -7.43 -19.74 -23.38
N VAL A 124 -7.71 -20.78 -24.16
CA VAL A 124 -8.87 -21.64 -24.01
C VAL A 124 -8.45 -23.11 -24.00
N TRP A 125 -8.73 -23.80 -22.91
CA TRP A 125 -8.36 -25.18 -22.68
C TRP A 125 -9.59 -26.03 -22.35
N GLY A 126 -9.77 -27.14 -23.06
CA GLY A 126 -11.01 -27.89 -22.88
C GLY A 126 -10.98 -29.35 -23.30
N SER A 127 -12.16 -30.03 -23.19
CA SER A 127 -12.46 -31.34 -23.72
C SER A 127 -11.49 -32.44 -23.25
N SER A 128 -11.31 -32.56 -21.93
CA SER A 128 -10.44 -33.57 -21.28
C SER A 128 -8.96 -33.54 -21.72
N LYS A 129 -8.52 -32.48 -22.40
CA LYS A 129 -7.12 -32.32 -22.80
C LYS A 129 -6.23 -32.09 -21.58
N THR A 130 -5.09 -32.77 -21.58
CA THR A 130 -4.02 -32.57 -20.60
C THR A 130 -2.79 -32.07 -21.33
N GLY A 131 -2.15 -31.01 -20.84
CA GLY A 131 -0.92 -30.48 -21.43
C GLY A 131 -0.34 -29.30 -20.67
N THR A 132 0.66 -28.68 -21.29
CA THR A 132 1.43 -27.64 -20.62
C THR A 132 1.59 -26.38 -21.48
N VAL A 133 1.72 -25.22 -20.78
CA VAL A 133 2.28 -23.99 -21.34
C VAL A 133 3.59 -23.72 -20.61
N ASN A 134 4.69 -23.82 -21.31
CA ASN A 134 6.04 -23.63 -20.80
C ASN A 134 6.63 -22.33 -21.36
N MET A 135 6.98 -21.40 -20.50
CA MET A 135 7.50 -20.09 -20.91
C MET A 135 9.03 -19.98 -20.87
N ASN A 136 9.75 -21.03 -20.43
CA ASN A 136 11.22 -21.04 -20.35
C ASN A 136 11.82 -19.80 -19.65
N GLY A 137 11.14 -19.28 -18.63
CA GLY A 137 11.57 -18.09 -17.89
C GLY A 137 11.07 -16.76 -18.48
N HIS A 138 10.29 -16.79 -19.57
CA HIS A 138 9.74 -15.60 -20.21
C HIS A 138 8.37 -15.21 -19.67
N ASP A 139 7.97 -13.96 -19.93
CA ASP A 139 6.70 -13.38 -19.52
C ASP A 139 5.57 -13.78 -20.48
N LEU A 140 4.37 -14.01 -19.93
CA LEU A 140 3.16 -14.24 -20.68
C LEU A 140 2.07 -13.23 -20.31
N SER A 141 1.53 -12.55 -21.31
CA SER A 141 0.37 -11.68 -21.17
C SER A 141 -0.82 -12.21 -21.97
N LEU A 142 -1.92 -12.52 -21.29
CA LEU A 142 -3.18 -12.99 -21.88
C LEU A 142 -4.24 -11.88 -21.73
N ARG A 143 -4.74 -11.37 -22.85
CA ARG A 143 -5.70 -10.25 -22.87
C ARG A 143 -6.94 -10.62 -23.68
N ALA A 144 -8.12 -10.60 -23.04
CA ALA A 144 -9.39 -10.75 -23.73
C ALA A 144 -10.20 -9.45 -23.64
N GLY A 145 -10.47 -8.84 -24.79
CA GLY A 145 -11.22 -7.61 -24.91
C GLY A 145 -12.75 -7.78 -24.80
N LYS A 146 -13.50 -6.68 -24.89
CA LYS A 146 -14.96 -6.66 -24.95
C LYS A 146 -15.46 -7.37 -26.18
N GLY A 147 -16.33 -8.36 -25.98
CA GLY A 147 -17.09 -8.99 -27.06
C GLY A 147 -18.48 -8.40 -27.16
N ASP A 148 -18.91 -8.09 -28.37
CA ASP A 148 -20.34 -7.90 -28.66
C ASP A 148 -21.03 -9.27 -28.62
N LEU A 149 -21.52 -9.68 -27.47
CA LEU A 149 -22.40 -10.82 -27.31
C LEU A 149 -23.76 -10.49 -27.93
N HIS A 150 -23.91 -10.71 -29.23
CA HIS A 150 -25.24 -10.68 -29.87
C HIS A 150 -26.05 -11.86 -29.33
N ARG A 151 -27.17 -11.55 -28.65
CA ARG A 151 -28.26 -12.49 -28.42
C ARG A 151 -28.71 -13.08 -29.77
N ILE A 152 -28.36 -14.32 -30.03
CA ILE A 152 -29.01 -15.13 -31.02
C ILE A 152 -30.26 -15.73 -30.36
N GLY A 153 -31.43 -15.37 -30.87
CA GLY A 153 -32.76 -15.54 -30.41
C GLY A 153 -33.13 -16.70 -29.49
N GLY A 154 -34.00 -16.41 -28.53
CA GLY A 154 -34.71 -17.38 -27.74
C GLY A 154 -34.41 -17.31 -26.25
N SER A 155 -35.46 -17.14 -25.47
CA SER A 155 -35.50 -17.08 -24.02
C SER A 155 -34.85 -18.29 -23.35
N PHE A 156 -33.67 -18.12 -22.75
CA PHE A 156 -33.27 -18.99 -21.62
C PHE A 156 -32.35 -18.27 -20.64
N GLN A 157 -32.78 -18.25 -19.39
CA GLN A 157 -32.14 -17.64 -18.24
C GLN A 157 -31.04 -18.52 -17.65
N TRP A 158 -29.97 -18.80 -18.33
CA TRP A 158 -28.78 -19.36 -17.70
C TRP A 158 -27.54 -18.50 -18.03
N GLY A 159 -27.21 -17.63 -17.12
CA GLY A 159 -25.97 -16.90 -16.92
C GLY A 159 -25.22 -16.50 -18.19
N GLY A 160 -25.38 -15.24 -18.60
CA GLY A 160 -24.53 -14.61 -19.61
C GLY A 160 -23.06 -14.90 -19.34
N ARG A 161 -22.34 -15.37 -20.35
CA ARG A 161 -20.97 -15.84 -20.22
C ARG A 161 -20.11 -14.89 -20.99
N GLY A 162 -19.17 -14.31 -20.27
CA GLY A 162 -18.39 -13.21 -20.73
C GLY A 162 -16.98 -13.58 -21.19
N SER A 163 -16.18 -12.57 -21.50
CA SER A 163 -14.79 -12.76 -21.86
C SER A 163 -13.93 -13.10 -20.66
N ALA A 164 -13.06 -14.09 -20.80
CA ALA A 164 -12.04 -14.46 -19.82
C ALA A 164 -10.65 -14.36 -20.44
N GLY A 165 -9.66 -13.84 -19.71
CA GLY A 165 -8.28 -13.86 -20.16
C GLY A 165 -7.78 -15.31 -20.35
N LEU A 166 -8.08 -16.17 -19.37
CA LEU A 166 -7.77 -17.60 -19.36
C LEU A 166 -9.03 -18.39 -19.01
N PHE A 167 -9.38 -19.35 -19.88
CA PHE A 167 -10.54 -20.22 -19.69
C PHE A 167 -10.14 -21.70 -19.75
N VAL A 168 -10.48 -22.47 -18.71
CA VAL A 168 -10.31 -23.93 -18.68
C VAL A 168 -11.68 -24.59 -18.52
N ARG A 169 -12.06 -25.43 -19.50
CA ARG A 169 -13.33 -26.19 -19.49
C ARG A 169 -13.06 -27.67 -19.54
N SER A 170 -13.31 -28.38 -18.45
CA SER A 170 -13.20 -29.85 -18.41
C SER A 170 -11.84 -30.37 -18.93
N GLY A 171 -10.73 -29.75 -18.51
CA GLY A 171 -9.36 -30.08 -18.96
C GLY A 171 -8.31 -29.84 -17.89
N ASN A 172 -7.09 -30.31 -18.14
CA ASN A 172 -5.97 -30.19 -17.22
C ASN A 172 -4.86 -29.36 -17.87
N LEU A 173 -4.62 -28.18 -17.34
CA LEU A 173 -3.55 -27.28 -17.81
C LEU A 173 -2.52 -27.01 -16.72
N THR A 174 -1.24 -27.20 -17.06
CA THR A 174 -0.10 -26.76 -16.25
C THR A 174 0.64 -25.64 -16.95
N MET A 175 0.76 -24.51 -16.30
CA MET A 175 1.61 -23.40 -16.73
C MET A 175 2.89 -23.41 -15.89
N LYS A 176 4.05 -23.43 -16.55
CA LYS A 176 5.34 -23.62 -15.86
C LYS A 176 6.45 -22.76 -16.43
N ASN A 177 7.51 -22.59 -15.63
CA ASN A 177 8.70 -21.80 -16.00
C ASN A 177 8.33 -20.39 -16.47
N LEU A 178 7.39 -19.76 -15.79
CA LEU A 178 6.92 -18.41 -16.08
C LEU A 178 7.96 -17.39 -15.58
N GLY A 179 8.30 -16.39 -16.36
CA GLY A 179 8.92 -15.16 -15.92
C GLY A 179 7.91 -14.38 -15.08
N SER A 180 6.83 -13.95 -15.74
CA SER A 180 5.63 -13.42 -15.10
C SER A 180 4.38 -13.87 -15.87
N LEU A 181 3.20 -13.79 -15.22
CA LEU A 181 1.92 -14.03 -15.88
C LEU A 181 1.00 -12.85 -15.62
N SER A 182 0.52 -12.23 -16.69
CA SER A 182 -0.50 -11.19 -16.66
C SER A 182 -1.75 -11.67 -17.40
N VAL A 183 -2.89 -11.63 -16.74
CA VAL A 183 -4.16 -12.10 -17.29
C VAL A 183 -5.20 -10.99 -17.16
N SER A 184 -5.84 -10.62 -18.27
CA SER A 184 -6.96 -9.68 -18.25
C SER A 184 -8.13 -10.15 -19.10
N GLY A 185 -9.34 -9.96 -18.56
CA GLY A 185 -10.60 -10.23 -19.24
C GLY A 185 -11.68 -9.31 -18.72
N VAL A 186 -12.72 -9.04 -19.52
CA VAL A 186 -13.77 -8.11 -19.12
C VAL A 186 -14.60 -8.70 -17.98
N ASP A 187 -15.12 -9.92 -18.16
CA ASP A 187 -16.00 -10.51 -17.16
C ASP A 187 -15.21 -11.35 -16.15
N TYR A 188 -14.13 -12.01 -16.62
CA TYR A 188 -13.28 -12.87 -15.81
C TYR A 188 -11.81 -12.69 -16.20
N GLY A 189 -10.93 -12.62 -15.22
CA GLY A 189 -9.50 -12.81 -15.47
C GLY A 189 -9.22 -14.27 -15.79
N ILE A 190 -9.46 -15.15 -14.83
CA ILE A 190 -9.36 -16.62 -14.97
C ILE A 190 -10.72 -17.24 -14.70
N TYR A 191 -11.18 -18.10 -15.60
CA TYR A 191 -12.42 -18.88 -15.44
C TYR A 191 -12.15 -20.38 -15.63
N LEU A 192 -12.48 -21.17 -14.59
CA LEU A 192 -12.47 -22.62 -14.65
C LEU A 192 -13.92 -23.14 -14.58
N PHE A 193 -14.31 -23.95 -15.54
CA PHE A 193 -15.64 -24.54 -15.60
C PHE A 193 -15.55 -26.06 -15.78
N ALA A 194 -15.96 -26.81 -14.75
CA ALA A 194 -16.07 -28.25 -14.81
C ALA A 194 -17.51 -28.63 -15.14
N GLU A 195 -17.72 -29.22 -16.32
CA GLU A 195 -19.04 -29.64 -16.83
C GLU A 195 -19.18 -31.15 -16.78
N ARG A 196 -20.40 -31.65 -16.51
CA ARG A 196 -20.74 -33.07 -16.65
C ARG A 196 -20.77 -33.44 -18.13
N SER A 197 -19.93 -34.38 -18.54
CA SER A 197 -20.22 -35.19 -19.73
C SER A 197 -21.11 -36.37 -19.32
N ASP A 198 -21.94 -36.84 -20.21
CA ASP A 198 -22.95 -37.86 -19.87
C ASP A 198 -22.40 -39.15 -19.29
N ASP A 199 -21.09 -39.42 -19.40
CA ASP A 199 -20.40 -40.62 -18.98
C ASP A 199 -19.34 -40.46 -17.87
N GLU A 200 -18.79 -39.27 -17.58
CA GLU A 200 -17.83 -39.08 -16.50
C GLU A 200 -17.86 -37.65 -15.97
N ALA A 201 -17.66 -37.48 -14.67
CA ALA A 201 -17.47 -36.15 -14.06
C ALA A 201 -16.19 -35.51 -14.57
N ALA A 202 -16.32 -34.61 -15.53
CA ALA A 202 -15.18 -33.89 -16.07
C ALA A 202 -14.64 -32.88 -15.05
N ASN A 203 -13.35 -32.98 -14.75
CA ASN A 203 -12.66 -32.04 -13.88
C ASN A 203 -11.97 -30.94 -14.71
N SER A 204 -11.93 -29.70 -14.17
CA SER A 204 -11.14 -28.61 -14.69
C SER A 204 -10.01 -28.31 -13.73
N ASN A 205 -8.77 -28.57 -14.12
CA ASN A 205 -7.61 -28.32 -13.27
C ASN A 205 -6.67 -27.32 -13.95
N LEU A 206 -6.29 -26.28 -13.21
CA LEU A 206 -5.27 -25.34 -13.60
C LEU A 206 -4.19 -25.27 -12.53
N TRP A 207 -2.96 -25.54 -12.93
CA TRP A 207 -1.80 -25.42 -12.09
C TRP A 207 -0.85 -24.38 -12.67
N ILE A 208 -0.61 -23.27 -11.93
CA ILE A 208 0.32 -22.20 -12.30
C ILE A 208 1.53 -22.28 -11.39
N ARG A 209 2.68 -22.62 -11.98
CA ARG A 209 3.96 -22.75 -11.31
C ARG A 209 4.86 -21.58 -11.72
N ASN A 210 4.93 -20.55 -10.90
CA ASN A 210 5.70 -19.34 -11.18
C ASN A 210 6.98 -19.19 -10.35
N GLY A 211 7.51 -20.29 -9.81
CA GLY A 211 8.86 -20.33 -9.23
C GLY A 211 9.05 -19.58 -7.91
N GLY A 212 7.97 -19.19 -7.23
CA GLY A 212 8.01 -18.84 -5.80
C GLY A 212 8.62 -17.50 -5.39
N SER A 213 9.04 -16.62 -6.30
CA SER A 213 9.46 -15.27 -5.91
C SER A 213 8.30 -14.29 -5.94
N ALA A 214 8.23 -13.38 -4.95
CA ALA A 214 7.19 -12.34 -4.86
C ALA A 214 7.16 -11.41 -6.10
N ASP A 215 8.31 -11.22 -6.75
CA ASP A 215 8.45 -10.40 -7.96
C ASP A 215 7.75 -11.00 -9.19
N ARG A 216 7.33 -12.27 -9.12
CA ARG A 216 6.65 -13.01 -10.19
C ARG A 216 5.18 -13.28 -9.91
N ALA A 217 4.51 -12.40 -9.18
CA ALA A 217 3.09 -12.54 -8.88
C ALA A 217 2.25 -12.68 -10.17
N VAL A 218 1.25 -13.56 -10.12
CA VAL A 218 0.25 -13.68 -11.19
C VAL A 218 -0.66 -12.47 -11.14
N LYS A 219 -0.52 -11.56 -12.11
CA LYS A 219 -1.32 -10.33 -12.19
C LYS A 219 -2.65 -10.60 -12.90
N ILE A 220 -3.76 -10.32 -12.22
CA ILE A 220 -5.10 -10.56 -12.74
C ILE A 220 -5.91 -9.28 -12.64
N ARG A 221 -6.48 -8.85 -13.78
CA ARG A 221 -7.32 -7.66 -13.88
C ARG A 221 -8.62 -7.99 -14.58
N SER A 222 -9.76 -7.59 -14.01
CA SER A 222 -11.08 -7.83 -14.60
C SER A 222 -12.08 -6.75 -14.17
N GLU A 223 -13.03 -6.43 -15.05
CA GLU A 223 -14.18 -5.57 -14.71
C GLU A 223 -15.27 -6.32 -13.95
N GLY A 224 -15.19 -7.67 -13.89
CA GLY A 224 -16.12 -8.56 -13.20
C GLY A 224 -15.46 -9.33 -12.05
N LYS A 225 -15.11 -10.60 -12.29
CA LYS A 225 -14.44 -11.46 -11.30
C LYS A 225 -12.98 -11.69 -11.69
N GLY A 226 -12.07 -11.57 -10.73
CA GLY A 226 -10.65 -11.87 -10.96
C GLY A 226 -10.46 -13.33 -11.32
N ILE A 227 -10.87 -14.23 -10.42
CA ILE A 227 -10.85 -15.69 -10.62
C ILE A 227 -12.26 -16.25 -10.34
N TYR A 228 -12.75 -17.10 -11.24
CA TYR A 228 -14.01 -17.79 -11.06
C TYR A 228 -13.87 -19.28 -11.31
N LEU A 229 -14.19 -20.08 -10.29
CA LEU A 229 -14.31 -21.53 -10.41
C LEU A 229 -15.78 -21.91 -10.31
N GLN A 230 -16.27 -22.68 -11.29
CA GLN A 230 -17.63 -23.18 -11.32
C GLN A 230 -17.64 -24.64 -11.74
N SER A 231 -18.52 -25.43 -11.09
CA SER A 231 -18.71 -26.84 -11.44
C SER A 231 -20.19 -27.26 -11.40
N THR A 232 -20.60 -28.15 -12.34
CA THR A 232 -21.93 -28.77 -12.39
C THR A 232 -21.90 -30.16 -12.96
N PRO A 233 -22.01 -31.26 -12.22
CA PRO A 233 -21.16 -31.72 -11.14
C PRO A 233 -19.77 -32.06 -11.68
N GLY A 234 -18.76 -31.92 -10.91
CA GLY A 234 -17.36 -32.12 -11.24
C GLY A 234 -16.52 -31.40 -10.20
N ALA A 235 -15.21 -31.28 -10.38
CA ALA A 235 -14.37 -30.47 -9.52
C ALA A 235 -13.56 -29.48 -10.37
N ALA A 236 -13.74 -28.18 -10.11
CA ALA A 236 -12.84 -27.15 -10.61
C ALA A 236 -11.73 -26.93 -9.57
N ARG A 237 -10.47 -27.06 -10.00
CA ARG A 237 -9.31 -26.90 -9.11
C ARG A 237 -8.32 -25.92 -9.69
N LEU A 238 -7.92 -24.96 -8.88
CA LEU A 238 -6.85 -24.02 -9.18
C LEU A 238 -5.76 -24.12 -8.12
N THR A 239 -4.51 -24.25 -8.57
CA THR A 239 -3.35 -24.09 -7.70
C THR A 239 -2.40 -23.08 -8.31
N VAL A 240 -2.04 -22.05 -7.54
CA VAL A 240 -0.99 -21.09 -7.85
C VAL A 240 0.09 -21.22 -6.78
N ASP A 241 1.25 -21.78 -7.16
CA ASP A 241 2.33 -22.03 -6.20
C ASP A 241 2.96 -20.72 -5.66
N GLY A 242 2.81 -19.62 -6.39
CA GLY A 242 3.33 -18.30 -6.03
C GLY A 242 2.25 -17.32 -5.58
N ASP A 243 2.62 -16.06 -5.62
CA ASP A 243 1.76 -14.94 -5.24
C ASP A 243 0.81 -14.54 -6.37
N VAL A 244 -0.33 -13.98 -6.00
CA VAL A 244 -1.28 -13.36 -6.91
C VAL A 244 -1.36 -11.85 -6.65
N ASP A 245 -1.68 -11.08 -7.69
CA ASP A 245 -2.04 -9.66 -7.61
C ASP A 245 -3.34 -9.45 -8.38
N ILE A 246 -4.47 -9.49 -7.66
CA ILE A 246 -5.80 -9.46 -8.23
C ILE A 246 -6.46 -8.11 -7.95
N GLU A 247 -6.94 -7.45 -9.02
CA GLU A 247 -7.76 -6.26 -8.93
C GLU A 247 -9.03 -6.47 -9.75
N ALA A 248 -10.15 -6.61 -9.07
CA ALA A 248 -11.46 -6.87 -9.67
C ALA A 248 -12.59 -6.52 -8.68
N PRO A 249 -13.81 -6.19 -9.15
CA PRO A 249 -14.97 -6.00 -8.28
C PRO A 249 -15.27 -7.20 -7.38
N SER A 250 -15.07 -8.42 -7.87
CA SER A 250 -15.07 -9.66 -7.08
C SER A 250 -13.72 -10.36 -7.29
N GLY A 251 -12.93 -10.57 -6.22
CA GLY A 251 -11.58 -11.08 -6.32
C GLY A 251 -11.55 -12.54 -6.77
N ILE A 252 -11.81 -13.48 -5.86
CA ILE A 252 -11.86 -14.94 -6.11
C ILE A 252 -13.23 -15.49 -5.73
N VAL A 253 -13.88 -16.13 -6.67
CA VAL A 253 -15.17 -16.79 -6.46
C VAL A 253 -15.01 -18.29 -6.75
N VAL A 254 -15.33 -19.13 -5.75
CA VAL A 254 -15.27 -20.59 -5.87
C VAL A 254 -16.67 -21.16 -5.65
N ASP A 255 -17.26 -21.69 -6.70
CA ASP A 255 -18.58 -22.31 -6.68
C ASP A 255 -18.46 -23.78 -7.11
N ARG A 256 -18.41 -24.69 -6.15
CA ARG A 256 -18.10 -26.12 -6.29
C ARG A 256 -16.70 -26.38 -6.83
N GLY A 257 -15.69 -26.18 -5.98
CA GLY A 257 -14.31 -26.41 -6.38
C GLY A 257 -13.32 -26.17 -5.24
N GLU A 258 -12.07 -26.14 -5.61
CA GLU A 258 -10.97 -25.85 -4.70
C GLU A 258 -9.98 -24.89 -5.34
N ALA A 259 -9.61 -23.85 -4.62
CA ALA A 259 -8.56 -22.93 -5.05
C ALA A 259 -7.51 -22.75 -3.95
N ALA A 260 -6.25 -22.84 -4.34
CA ALA A 260 -5.11 -22.62 -3.46
C ALA A 260 -4.15 -21.62 -4.09
N VAL A 261 -3.77 -20.58 -3.35
CA VAL A 261 -2.80 -19.55 -3.76
C VAL A 261 -1.74 -19.34 -2.68
N GLY A 262 -0.50 -19.15 -3.10
CA GLY A 262 0.63 -19.08 -2.18
C GLY A 262 0.67 -17.82 -1.32
N GLY A 263 0.17 -16.68 -1.82
CA GLY A 263 0.15 -15.39 -1.14
C GLY A 263 -0.20 -14.25 -2.07
N GLY A 264 0.22 -13.01 -1.74
CA GLY A 264 0.08 -11.83 -2.57
C GLY A 264 -1.11 -10.94 -2.22
N LYS A 265 -1.66 -10.22 -3.21
CA LYS A 265 -2.70 -9.20 -3.01
C LYS A 265 -4.01 -9.55 -3.72
N ILE A 266 -5.11 -9.36 -3.02
CA ILE A 266 -6.48 -9.33 -3.58
C ILE A 266 -7.10 -8.00 -3.19
N ASP A 267 -7.44 -7.16 -4.18
CA ASP A 267 -8.10 -5.86 -3.97
C ASP A 267 -9.47 -5.88 -4.66
N SER A 268 -10.51 -5.89 -3.86
CA SER A 268 -11.88 -5.99 -4.35
C SER A 268 -12.80 -4.99 -3.66
N LYS A 269 -13.19 -3.95 -4.39
CA LYS A 269 -14.09 -2.88 -3.90
C LYS A 269 -15.57 -3.12 -4.17
N GLY A 270 -15.91 -4.23 -4.84
CA GLY A 270 -17.29 -4.56 -5.22
C GLY A 270 -17.97 -5.50 -4.22
N GLU A 271 -18.17 -6.76 -4.59
CA GLU A 271 -18.96 -7.72 -3.81
C GLU A 271 -18.15 -8.34 -2.65
N ALA A 272 -17.03 -8.97 -2.95
CA ALA A 272 -16.17 -9.63 -1.97
C ALA A 272 -14.76 -9.90 -2.55
N ALA A 273 -13.73 -9.89 -1.70
CA ALA A 273 -12.41 -10.34 -2.10
C ALA A 273 -12.36 -11.85 -2.32
N VAL A 274 -13.06 -12.60 -1.45
CA VAL A 274 -13.17 -14.06 -1.55
C VAL A 274 -14.61 -14.47 -1.28
N SER A 275 -15.20 -15.23 -2.19
CA SER A 275 -16.54 -15.82 -2.03
C SER A 275 -16.49 -17.31 -2.35
N VAL A 276 -16.84 -18.16 -1.37
CA VAL A 276 -16.74 -19.62 -1.49
C VAL A 276 -18.09 -20.25 -1.19
N ASN A 277 -18.61 -21.03 -2.14
CA ASN A 277 -19.97 -21.57 -2.08
C ASN A 277 -19.99 -23.07 -2.41
N ALA A 278 -21.08 -23.75 -2.05
CA ALA A 278 -21.45 -25.09 -2.54
C ALA A 278 -20.35 -26.16 -2.28
N LYS A 279 -19.98 -26.36 -1.02
CA LYS A 279 -18.99 -27.37 -0.56
C LYS A 279 -17.58 -27.14 -1.09
N SER A 280 -17.22 -25.88 -1.36
CA SER A 280 -15.92 -25.48 -1.90
C SER A 280 -14.90 -25.22 -0.81
N LYS A 281 -13.62 -25.18 -1.24
CA LYS A 281 -12.50 -24.81 -0.36
C LYS A 281 -11.64 -23.75 -1.01
N PHE A 282 -11.15 -22.83 -0.20
CA PHE A 282 -10.17 -21.85 -0.59
C PHE A 282 -9.02 -21.77 0.42
N TYR A 283 -7.80 -21.75 -0.08
CA TYR A 283 -6.57 -21.62 0.71
C TYR A 283 -5.76 -20.45 0.20
N MET A 284 -5.33 -19.58 1.10
CA MET A 284 -4.34 -18.52 0.80
C MET A 284 -3.24 -18.52 1.85
N ASN A 285 -2.03 -18.92 1.43
CA ASN A 285 -0.88 -19.05 2.33
C ASN A 285 -1.19 -19.87 3.61
N ALA A 286 -2.08 -20.84 3.51
CA ALA A 286 -2.61 -21.59 4.63
C ALA A 286 -2.48 -23.10 4.43
N GLY A 287 -2.14 -23.80 5.50
CA GLY A 287 -2.23 -25.24 5.65
C GLY A 287 -3.12 -25.62 6.82
N VAL A 288 -3.36 -26.90 6.98
CA VAL A 288 -4.08 -27.46 8.13
C VAL A 288 -3.21 -28.55 8.73
N ASP A 289 -2.91 -28.46 10.02
CA ASP A 289 -2.13 -29.48 10.72
C ASP A 289 -2.98 -30.70 11.10
N THR A 290 -2.37 -31.71 11.70
CA THR A 290 -3.01 -32.96 12.13
C THR A 290 -4.08 -32.78 13.22
N GLU A 291 -4.03 -31.65 13.92
CA GLU A 291 -5.00 -31.28 14.96
C GLU A 291 -6.14 -30.41 14.39
N GLY A 292 -6.11 -30.13 13.08
CA GLY A 292 -7.08 -29.29 12.40
C GLY A 292 -6.88 -27.79 12.63
N ASN A 293 -5.71 -27.37 13.15
CA ASN A 293 -5.39 -25.94 13.25
C ASN A 293 -5.03 -25.38 11.88
N VAL A 294 -5.49 -24.16 11.59
CA VAL A 294 -5.01 -23.44 10.45
C VAL A 294 -3.59 -22.93 10.73
N THR A 295 -2.68 -23.15 9.80
CA THR A 295 -1.28 -22.75 9.89
C THR A 295 -0.92 -21.81 8.76
N VAL A 296 0.12 -21.03 8.94
CA VAL A 296 0.73 -20.23 7.86
C VAL A 296 1.71 -21.12 7.12
N SER A 297 1.54 -21.26 5.79
CA SER A 297 2.40 -22.11 4.97
C SER A 297 3.79 -21.47 4.73
N HIS A 298 3.81 -20.15 4.50
CA HIS A 298 5.00 -19.37 4.18
C HIS A 298 4.96 -18.05 4.97
N SER A 299 5.71 -17.98 6.06
CA SER A 299 5.71 -16.80 6.94
C SER A 299 6.39 -15.57 6.30
N GLU A 300 7.27 -15.79 5.33
CA GLU A 300 7.96 -14.73 4.57
C GLU A 300 7.07 -14.07 3.51
N ARG A 301 5.95 -14.69 3.13
CA ARG A 301 5.06 -14.13 2.12
C ARG A 301 4.10 -13.11 2.69
N ASN A 302 3.94 -12.01 1.99
CA ASN A 302 2.95 -10.99 2.31
C ASN A 302 1.59 -11.39 1.73
N VAL A 303 0.57 -11.34 2.57
CA VAL A 303 -0.82 -11.58 2.19
C VAL A 303 -1.62 -10.31 2.46
N GLN A 304 -2.18 -9.72 1.41
CA GLN A 304 -3.02 -8.53 1.51
C GLN A 304 -4.39 -8.82 0.91
N ILE A 305 -5.41 -8.87 1.74
CA ILE A 305 -6.79 -9.07 1.31
C ILE A 305 -7.57 -7.80 1.65
N LEU A 306 -7.91 -7.04 0.61
CA LEU A 306 -8.70 -5.81 0.72
C LEU A 306 -10.09 -6.10 0.15
N GLY A 307 -11.02 -6.42 1.03
CA GLY A 307 -12.39 -6.80 0.70
C GLY A 307 -12.94 -7.85 1.66
N ASP A 308 -14.27 -7.97 1.68
CA ASP A 308 -14.97 -8.94 2.53
C ASP A 308 -14.73 -10.39 2.08
N ILE A 309 -14.74 -11.30 3.02
CA ILE A 309 -14.65 -12.74 2.80
C ILE A 309 -15.98 -13.39 3.13
N ARG A 310 -16.45 -14.28 2.26
CA ARG A 310 -17.72 -14.98 2.42
C ARG A 310 -17.56 -16.48 2.22
N SER A 311 -17.99 -17.27 3.20
CA SER A 311 -18.06 -18.74 3.12
C SER A 311 -19.49 -19.18 3.31
N LYS A 312 -20.06 -19.88 2.31
CA LYS A 312 -21.48 -20.27 2.27
C LYS A 312 -21.64 -21.75 1.90
N GLN A 313 -22.76 -22.33 2.30
CA GLN A 313 -23.20 -23.65 1.84
C GLN A 313 -22.17 -24.79 2.03
N ASN A 314 -21.77 -25.05 3.27
CA ASN A 314 -20.78 -26.06 3.64
C ASN A 314 -19.39 -25.87 3.03
N SER A 315 -19.00 -24.64 2.79
CA SER A 315 -17.69 -24.29 2.23
C SER A 315 -16.72 -23.85 3.31
N SER A 316 -15.42 -23.86 2.99
CA SER A 316 -14.39 -23.48 3.95
C SER A 316 -13.35 -22.56 3.32
N VAL A 317 -12.95 -21.55 4.08
CA VAL A 317 -11.92 -20.58 3.71
C VAL A 317 -10.80 -20.65 4.74
N PHE A 318 -9.57 -20.87 4.28
CA PHE A 318 -8.37 -20.97 5.10
C PHE A 318 -7.39 -19.85 4.69
N ILE A 319 -7.03 -18.98 5.63
CA ILE A 319 -6.12 -17.85 5.37
C ILE A 319 -5.02 -17.84 6.41
N GLY A 320 -3.77 -17.75 5.93
CA GLY A 320 -2.58 -17.58 6.74
C GLY A 320 -1.92 -16.22 6.55
N LEU A 321 -1.96 -15.37 7.57
CA LEU A 321 -1.27 -14.08 7.62
C LEU A 321 -0.04 -14.25 8.52
N GLY A 322 1.16 -14.27 7.91
CA GLY A 322 2.38 -14.76 8.54
C GLY A 322 3.33 -13.70 9.12
N ASN A 323 3.16 -12.43 8.77
CA ASN A 323 4.06 -11.34 9.15
C ASN A 323 3.35 -9.99 9.24
N SER A 324 4.02 -8.98 9.78
CA SER A 324 3.46 -7.64 9.99
C SER A 324 3.09 -6.86 8.72
N GLN A 325 3.51 -7.30 7.54
CA GLN A 325 3.10 -6.74 6.25
C GLN A 325 1.81 -7.38 5.73
N SER A 326 1.37 -8.48 6.36
CA SER A 326 0.15 -9.19 5.97
C SER A 326 -1.07 -8.55 6.63
N VAL A 327 -2.08 -8.26 5.81
CA VAL A 327 -3.33 -7.61 6.26
C VAL A 327 -4.57 -8.23 5.62
N LEU A 328 -5.58 -8.47 6.44
CA LEU A 328 -6.96 -8.66 6.01
C LEU A 328 -7.74 -7.40 6.40
N LYS A 329 -8.25 -6.66 5.42
CA LYS A 329 -9.12 -5.51 5.63
C LYS A 329 -10.50 -5.82 5.06
N GLY A 330 -11.43 -6.12 5.93
CA GLY A 330 -12.78 -6.55 5.55
C GLY A 330 -13.46 -7.36 6.63
N LEU A 331 -14.71 -7.72 6.36
CA LEU A 331 -15.51 -8.60 7.19
C LEU A 331 -15.26 -10.06 6.78
N PHE A 332 -15.38 -10.97 7.72
CA PHE A 332 -15.31 -12.41 7.47
C PHE A 332 -16.65 -13.05 7.84
N THR A 333 -17.49 -13.35 6.83
CA THR A 333 -18.85 -13.85 7.06
C THR A 333 -18.98 -15.31 6.66
N THR A 334 -19.63 -16.10 7.50
CA THR A 334 -20.06 -17.47 7.20
C THR A 334 -21.57 -17.57 7.32
N ASP A 335 -22.22 -18.40 6.48
CA ASP A 335 -23.65 -18.66 6.60
C ASP A 335 -23.90 -19.50 7.84
N LEU A 336 -24.37 -18.86 8.89
CA LEU A 336 -25.07 -19.53 9.98
C LEU A 336 -26.53 -19.72 9.53
N HIS A 337 -26.90 -20.91 9.05
CA HIS A 337 -28.29 -21.21 8.87
C HIS A 337 -28.96 -21.34 10.23
N THR A 338 -29.63 -20.31 10.68
CA THR A 338 -30.65 -20.37 11.73
C THR A 338 -31.95 -20.89 11.11
N TRP A 339 -32.11 -22.20 11.03
CA TRP A 339 -33.42 -22.78 10.81
C TRP A 339 -34.11 -22.97 12.18
N PRO A 340 -35.43 -22.78 12.27
CA PRO A 340 -36.15 -22.71 13.56
C PRO A 340 -36.42 -24.05 14.25
N TYR A 341 -35.80 -25.12 13.89
CA TYR A 341 -35.98 -26.43 14.52
C TYR A 341 -34.64 -26.97 15.08
N ASN A 342 -34.50 -26.89 16.34
CA ASN A 342 -33.78 -27.62 17.42
C ASN A 342 -32.63 -28.61 17.09
N GLU A 343 -32.11 -28.69 15.91
CA GLU A 343 -30.86 -29.41 15.64
C GLU A 343 -29.90 -28.46 14.92
N TRP A 344 -28.89 -28.06 15.66
CA TRP A 344 -27.74 -27.26 15.17
C TRP A 344 -26.93 -28.13 14.20
N VAL A 345 -27.46 -28.35 13.02
CA VAL A 345 -26.63 -28.77 11.91
C VAL A 345 -25.81 -27.54 11.53
N LEU A 346 -24.66 -27.44 12.11
CA LEU A 346 -23.57 -26.62 11.55
C LEU A 346 -23.51 -27.04 10.08
N THR A 347 -23.97 -26.16 9.20
CA THR A 347 -23.82 -26.38 7.77
C THR A 347 -22.31 -26.22 7.49
N GLY A 348 -21.45 -27.12 7.79
CA GLY A 348 -20.02 -27.20 7.55
C GLY A 348 -19.27 -26.02 6.91
N SER A 349 -19.89 -24.84 6.83
CA SER A 349 -19.26 -23.60 6.34
C SER A 349 -18.30 -23.08 7.40
N GLY A 350 -17.03 -22.98 7.06
CA GLY A 350 -15.99 -22.62 8.01
C GLY A 350 -15.15 -21.42 7.57
N GLY A 351 -14.88 -20.53 8.52
CA GLY A 351 -13.87 -19.49 8.41
C GLY A 351 -12.69 -19.84 9.30
N PHE A 352 -11.51 -20.01 8.72
CA PHE A 352 -10.29 -20.36 9.42
C PHE A 352 -9.20 -19.33 9.15
N LEU A 353 -8.71 -18.67 10.20
CA LEU A 353 -7.72 -17.59 10.08
C LEU A 353 -6.54 -17.87 11.01
N ALA A 354 -5.33 -17.82 10.47
CA ALA A 354 -4.09 -17.77 11.24
C ALA A 354 -3.50 -16.36 11.19
N LEU A 355 -3.22 -15.76 12.35
CA LEU A 355 -2.59 -14.45 12.49
C LEU A 355 -1.29 -14.59 13.27
N LYS A 356 -0.13 -14.36 12.62
CA LYS A 356 1.18 -14.52 13.26
C LYS A 356 2.05 -13.28 13.09
N ASN A 357 3.00 -13.10 14.00
CA ASN A 357 4.10 -12.13 13.87
C ASN A 357 3.65 -10.70 13.55
N GLY A 358 2.61 -10.21 14.21
CA GLY A 358 2.08 -8.86 13.99
C GLY A 358 1.19 -8.69 12.76
N ALA A 359 0.82 -9.78 12.09
CA ALA A 359 -0.18 -9.74 11.02
C ALA A 359 -1.50 -9.16 11.51
N THR A 360 -2.19 -8.41 10.67
CA THR A 360 -3.34 -7.59 11.08
C THR A 360 -4.64 -8.02 10.39
N TRP A 361 -5.71 -8.12 11.17
CA TRP A 361 -7.08 -8.14 10.67
C TRP A 361 -7.77 -6.81 11.03
N GLU A 362 -7.95 -5.92 10.04
CA GLU A 362 -8.78 -4.73 10.17
C GLU A 362 -10.24 -5.10 9.94
N HIS A 363 -10.99 -5.26 11.03
CA HIS A 363 -12.40 -5.58 11.00
C HIS A 363 -13.23 -4.34 10.70
N GLU A 364 -13.39 -4.08 9.42
CA GLU A 364 -14.25 -3.01 8.90
C GLU A 364 -14.85 -3.44 7.57
N LYS A 365 -16.02 -2.89 7.25
CA LYS A 365 -16.62 -3.14 5.94
C LYS A 365 -15.77 -2.51 4.84
N TYR A 366 -15.41 -3.30 3.83
CA TYR A 366 -14.65 -2.84 2.68
C TYR A 366 -15.50 -2.85 1.40
N GLY A 367 -15.44 -1.76 0.65
CA GLY A 367 -16.17 -1.63 -0.61
C GLY A 367 -17.69 -1.40 -0.46
N THR A 368 -18.45 -1.69 -1.52
CA THR A 368 -19.89 -1.46 -1.54
C THR A 368 -20.68 -2.55 -0.78
N GLY A 369 -20.13 -3.76 -0.70
CA GLY A 369 -20.74 -4.91 -0.06
C GLY A 369 -22.13 -5.29 -0.62
N ARG A 370 -22.49 -4.79 -1.80
CA ARG A 370 -23.78 -5.07 -2.44
C ARG A 370 -23.66 -6.24 -3.40
N ASP A 371 -24.61 -7.15 -3.34
CA ASP A 371 -24.77 -8.17 -4.38
C ASP A 371 -25.27 -7.53 -5.69
N LYS A 372 -25.31 -8.32 -6.75
CA LYS A 372 -25.84 -7.90 -8.07
C LYS A 372 -27.28 -7.37 -8.04
N ASN A 373 -28.03 -7.65 -6.96
CA ASN A 373 -29.42 -7.22 -6.75
C ASN A 373 -29.48 -5.96 -5.85
N GLY A 374 -28.33 -5.37 -5.50
CA GLY A 374 -28.25 -4.21 -4.64
C GLY A 374 -28.52 -4.47 -3.15
N ARG A 375 -28.64 -5.74 -2.73
CA ARG A 375 -28.86 -6.11 -1.34
C ARG A 375 -27.55 -6.06 -0.57
N ILE A 376 -27.60 -5.45 0.60
CA ILE A 376 -26.49 -5.45 1.55
C ILE A 376 -26.63 -6.73 2.39
N ASP A 377 -25.90 -7.76 2.02
CA ASP A 377 -25.82 -9.00 2.82
C ASP A 377 -24.57 -8.93 3.68
N VAL A 378 -24.66 -8.25 4.81
CA VAL A 378 -23.52 -8.02 5.69
C VAL A 378 -23.97 -8.27 7.13
N GLY A 379 -23.85 -9.53 7.53
CA GLY A 379 -23.99 -9.94 8.93
C GLY A 379 -22.75 -9.64 9.77
N ASP A 380 -22.78 -10.12 11.00
CA ASP A 380 -21.63 -10.16 11.90
C ASP A 380 -20.50 -11.01 11.29
N SER A 381 -19.26 -10.73 11.66
CA SER A 381 -18.14 -11.60 11.30
C SER A 381 -18.15 -12.86 12.17
N HIS A 382 -17.91 -14.00 11.53
CA HIS A 382 -17.87 -15.30 12.19
C HIS A 382 -16.70 -16.14 11.68
N LEU A 383 -15.89 -16.63 12.60
CA LEU A 383 -14.81 -17.58 12.33
C LEU A 383 -15.05 -18.88 13.09
N THR A 384 -14.95 -20.02 12.40
CA THR A 384 -14.92 -21.33 13.02
C THR A 384 -13.67 -21.51 13.88
N ARG A 385 -12.52 -20.98 13.43
CA ARG A 385 -11.29 -21.00 14.21
C ARG A 385 -10.39 -19.82 13.92
N LEU A 386 -9.84 -19.25 14.99
CA LEU A 386 -8.75 -18.27 14.95
C LEU A 386 -7.53 -18.82 15.68
N ASN A 387 -6.45 -19.06 14.96
CA ASN A 387 -5.14 -19.38 15.52
C ASN A 387 -4.26 -18.13 15.52
N ALA A 388 -3.97 -17.58 16.66
CA ALA A 388 -3.18 -16.36 16.80
C ALA A 388 -1.85 -16.61 17.51
N ASP A 389 -0.79 -15.98 16.99
CA ASP A 389 0.55 -16.01 17.59
C ASP A 389 1.17 -14.61 17.39
N GLY A 390 0.80 -13.70 18.29
CA GLY A 390 1.18 -12.29 18.18
C GLY A 390 0.40 -11.51 17.12
N GLY A 391 -0.76 -12.03 16.66
CA GLY A 391 -1.62 -11.35 15.68
C GLY A 391 -2.36 -10.15 16.27
N VAL A 392 -2.77 -9.24 15.40
CA VAL A 392 -3.48 -8.00 15.74
C VAL A 392 -4.86 -7.98 15.08
N ILE A 393 -5.90 -7.72 15.85
CA ILE A 393 -7.27 -7.50 15.36
C ILE A 393 -7.64 -6.06 15.69
N ILE A 394 -7.99 -5.27 14.66
CA ILE A 394 -8.41 -3.89 14.85
C ILE A 394 -9.92 -3.82 14.59
N GLN A 395 -10.67 -3.61 15.66
CA GLN A 395 -12.14 -3.51 15.61
C GLN A 395 -12.57 -2.09 15.31
N LYS A 396 -12.98 -1.83 14.07
CA LYS A 396 -13.46 -0.54 13.59
C LYS A 396 -14.95 -0.51 13.29
N ASP A 397 -15.55 -1.69 13.03
CA ASP A 397 -16.97 -1.81 12.68
C ASP A 397 -17.83 -2.08 13.92
N LYS A 398 -19.09 -1.64 13.89
CA LYS A 398 -20.07 -1.91 14.94
C LYS A 398 -20.62 -3.34 14.97
N ARG A 399 -20.31 -4.15 13.95
CA ARG A 399 -20.69 -5.58 13.91
C ARG A 399 -19.81 -6.37 14.87
N LYS A 400 -20.38 -7.43 15.44
CA LYS A 400 -19.61 -8.30 16.33
C LYS A 400 -18.67 -9.19 15.53
N ILE A 401 -17.60 -9.63 16.19
CA ILE A 401 -16.74 -10.72 15.78
C ILE A 401 -17.09 -11.92 16.67
N GLN A 402 -17.53 -13.03 16.09
CA GLN A 402 -17.74 -14.29 16.79
C GLN A 402 -16.71 -15.31 16.37
N ILE A 403 -16.14 -16.03 17.32
CA ILE A 403 -15.11 -17.04 17.11
C ILE A 403 -15.49 -18.30 17.87
N ASP A 404 -15.74 -19.40 17.15
CA ASP A 404 -16.12 -20.66 17.78
C ASP A 404 -14.96 -21.28 18.57
N ASP A 405 -13.72 -21.22 18.02
CA ASP A 405 -12.50 -21.78 18.65
C ASP A 405 -11.33 -20.79 18.55
N PHE A 406 -11.04 -20.12 19.64
CA PHE A 406 -9.90 -19.18 19.74
C PHE A 406 -8.68 -19.88 20.33
N ARG A 407 -7.52 -19.80 19.67
CA ARG A 407 -6.27 -20.42 20.13
C ARG A 407 -5.10 -19.47 20.03
N GLY A 408 -4.26 -19.49 21.08
CA GLY A 408 -3.01 -18.73 21.16
C GLY A 408 -3.20 -17.29 21.64
N ASN A 409 -2.39 -16.35 21.12
CA ASN A 409 -2.28 -15.00 21.65
C ASN A 409 -2.60 -13.94 20.60
N ALA A 410 -3.53 -13.03 20.91
CA ALA A 410 -3.87 -11.92 20.02
C ALA A 410 -3.96 -10.58 20.79
N LYS A 411 -3.77 -9.49 20.06
CA LYS A 411 -4.15 -8.15 20.49
C LYS A 411 -5.44 -7.75 19.78
N LEU A 412 -6.45 -7.36 20.55
CA LEU A 412 -7.70 -6.79 20.06
C LEU A 412 -7.69 -5.29 20.36
N ILE A 413 -7.61 -4.49 19.31
CA ILE A 413 -7.56 -3.04 19.39
C ILE A 413 -8.95 -2.49 19.05
N TYR A 414 -9.55 -1.75 19.97
CA TYR A 414 -10.73 -0.95 19.70
C TYR A 414 -10.28 0.42 19.18
N ASP A 415 -10.22 0.55 17.83
CA ASP A 415 -9.87 1.80 17.17
C ASP A 415 -11.12 2.66 17.00
N HIS A 416 -11.22 3.67 17.85
CA HIS A 416 -12.16 4.75 17.66
C HIS A 416 -11.37 5.92 17.11
N GLN A 417 -11.70 6.29 15.87
CA GLN A 417 -11.12 7.49 15.26
C GLN A 417 -11.17 8.63 16.28
N ASN A 418 -10.18 9.49 16.30
CA ASN A 418 -10.00 10.62 17.23
C ASN A 418 -11.15 11.65 17.18
N ASP A 419 -12.38 11.21 17.32
CA ASP A 419 -13.60 12.03 17.35
C ASP A 419 -13.93 12.56 18.76
N GLY A 420 -13.11 12.22 19.76
CA GLY A 420 -13.32 12.58 21.16
C GLY A 420 -14.35 11.71 21.88
N THR A 421 -14.83 10.62 21.26
CA THR A 421 -15.80 9.72 21.89
C THR A 421 -15.21 9.06 23.13
N LYS A 422 -15.91 9.10 24.25
CA LYS A 422 -15.49 8.45 25.48
C LYS A 422 -15.58 6.92 25.35
N ILE A 423 -14.76 6.20 26.12
CA ILE A 423 -14.72 4.72 26.09
C ILE A 423 -16.11 4.10 26.35
N GLU A 424 -16.90 4.69 27.21
CA GLU A 424 -18.27 4.25 27.54
C GLU A 424 -19.27 4.39 26.38
N ASP A 425 -19.01 5.33 25.46
CA ASP A 425 -19.89 5.63 24.31
C ASP A 425 -19.48 4.85 23.04
N TYR A 426 -18.53 3.94 23.14
CA TYR A 426 -18.03 3.19 22.01
C TYR A 426 -19.09 2.29 21.37
N THR A 427 -19.38 2.54 20.10
CA THR A 427 -20.34 1.76 19.30
C THR A 427 -19.73 0.57 18.60
N ALA A 428 -18.40 0.33 18.73
CA ALA A 428 -17.76 -0.82 18.12
C ALA A 428 -18.35 -2.13 18.60
N GLY A 429 -18.38 -3.10 17.67
CA GLY A 429 -18.99 -4.41 17.91
C GLY A 429 -18.25 -5.24 18.95
N ASP A 430 -18.97 -6.15 19.54
CA ASP A 430 -18.44 -7.05 20.57
C ASP A 430 -17.52 -8.14 19.97
N PHE A 431 -16.67 -8.69 20.81
CA PHE A 431 -15.85 -9.85 20.50
C PHE A 431 -16.32 -11.05 21.34
N VAL A 432 -16.82 -12.08 20.67
CA VAL A 432 -17.48 -13.22 21.30
C VAL A 432 -16.72 -14.47 21.01
N VAL A 433 -16.46 -15.30 22.02
CA VAL A 433 -15.71 -16.54 21.92
C VAL A 433 -16.57 -17.70 22.42
N ASP A 434 -16.70 -18.79 21.66
CA ASP A 434 -17.43 -19.96 22.11
C ASP A 434 -16.56 -20.86 23.00
N LYS A 435 -15.33 -21.14 22.58
CA LYS A 435 -14.33 -21.84 23.36
C LYS A 435 -12.92 -21.29 23.12
N ALA A 436 -12.04 -21.50 24.06
CA ALA A 436 -10.64 -21.13 23.91
C ALA A 436 -9.72 -22.31 24.28
N GLY A 437 -8.69 -22.53 23.47
CA GLY A 437 -7.67 -23.54 23.76
C GLY A 437 -6.86 -23.23 25.00
N GLN A 438 -6.12 -24.23 25.50
CA GLN A 438 -5.22 -24.04 26.65
C GLN A 438 -4.21 -22.91 26.35
N ASN A 439 -3.91 -22.08 27.38
CA ASN A 439 -3.00 -20.93 27.31
C ASN A 439 -3.41 -19.84 26.31
N SER A 440 -4.67 -19.80 25.88
CA SER A 440 -5.16 -18.69 25.04
C SER A 440 -5.20 -17.39 25.82
N PHE A 441 -4.69 -16.31 25.20
CA PHE A 441 -4.60 -15.01 25.83
C PHE A 441 -5.02 -13.89 24.88
N LEU A 442 -5.87 -12.98 25.36
CA LEU A 442 -6.33 -11.83 24.60
C LEU A 442 -5.94 -10.52 25.32
N THR A 443 -5.17 -9.67 24.66
CA THR A 443 -4.93 -8.30 25.13
C THR A 443 -5.89 -7.36 24.44
N VAL A 444 -6.82 -6.79 25.21
CA VAL A 444 -7.83 -5.85 24.70
C VAL A 444 -7.34 -4.42 24.92
N ILE A 445 -7.16 -3.66 23.87
CA ILE A 445 -6.47 -2.35 23.91
C ILE A 445 -7.38 -1.25 23.42
N THR A 446 -7.34 -0.11 24.09
CA THR A 446 -7.89 1.17 23.61
C THR A 446 -6.91 2.31 23.86
N ASN A 447 -7.09 3.45 23.19
CA ASN A 447 -6.29 4.63 23.45
C ASN A 447 -6.80 5.39 24.69
N ASN A 448 -6.03 6.36 25.14
CA ASN A 448 -6.32 7.14 26.32
C ASN A 448 -7.52 8.11 26.15
N ASN A 449 -7.81 8.59 24.95
CA ASN A 449 -8.92 9.54 24.61
C ASN A 449 -9.22 10.61 25.67
N GLY A 450 -8.19 11.21 26.27
CA GLY A 450 -8.34 12.25 27.30
C GLY A 450 -8.77 11.75 28.67
N LEU A 451 -8.67 10.43 28.93
CA LEU A 451 -8.93 9.86 30.24
C LEU A 451 -7.86 10.34 31.24
N ASP A 452 -8.32 10.81 32.41
CA ASP A 452 -7.43 11.18 33.51
C ASP A 452 -6.80 9.94 34.13
N MET A 453 -5.57 9.62 33.69
CA MET A 453 -4.80 8.46 34.19
C MET A 453 -4.39 8.60 35.67
N GLY A 454 -4.46 9.76 36.28
CA GLY A 454 -4.27 9.96 37.70
C GLY A 454 -5.46 9.49 38.56
N ASN A 455 -6.62 9.31 37.95
CA ASN A 455 -7.84 8.88 38.63
C ASN A 455 -8.08 7.37 38.44
N LYS A 456 -7.65 6.57 39.43
CA LYS A 456 -7.75 5.11 39.43
C LYS A 456 -9.20 4.62 39.22
N GLU A 457 -10.21 5.33 39.73
CA GLU A 457 -11.61 4.94 39.61
C GLU A 457 -12.09 5.08 38.14
N LYS A 458 -11.77 6.21 37.47
CA LYS A 458 -12.07 6.41 36.06
C LYS A 458 -11.34 5.42 35.17
N VAL A 459 -10.06 5.12 35.45
CA VAL A 459 -9.29 4.10 34.74
C VAL A 459 -9.94 2.74 34.92
N SER A 460 -10.35 2.37 36.14
CA SER A 460 -11.04 1.11 36.42
C SER A 460 -12.37 1.02 35.68
N GLN A 461 -13.18 2.08 35.63
CA GLN A 461 -14.44 2.13 34.87
C GLN A 461 -14.19 1.93 33.37
N ALA A 462 -13.19 2.60 32.80
CA ALA A 462 -12.82 2.46 31.39
C ALA A 462 -12.36 1.03 31.04
N LEU A 463 -11.51 0.43 31.88
CA LEU A 463 -11.08 -0.96 31.71
C LEU A 463 -12.23 -1.95 31.84
N ASN A 464 -13.22 -1.71 32.71
CA ASN A 464 -14.43 -2.51 32.86
C ASN A 464 -15.33 -2.37 31.62
N SER A 465 -15.53 -1.18 31.10
CA SER A 465 -16.27 -0.97 29.85
C SER A 465 -15.65 -1.73 28.69
N LEU A 466 -14.32 -1.74 28.62
CA LEU A 466 -13.57 -2.48 27.60
C LEU A 466 -13.68 -3.99 27.80
N ALA A 467 -13.54 -4.48 29.03
CA ALA A 467 -13.71 -5.89 29.39
C ALA A 467 -15.11 -6.40 29.06
N GLY A 468 -16.14 -5.58 29.26
CA GLY A 468 -17.54 -5.91 28.98
C GLY A 468 -17.86 -6.13 27.48
N LYS A 469 -16.97 -5.70 26.57
CA LYS A 469 -17.14 -5.94 25.12
C LYS A 469 -16.64 -7.31 24.68
N VAL A 470 -15.96 -8.05 25.54
CA VAL A 470 -15.43 -9.37 25.27
C VAL A 470 -16.05 -10.38 26.23
N TYR A 471 -16.73 -11.37 25.69
CA TYR A 471 -17.41 -12.37 26.50
C TYR A 471 -17.55 -13.72 25.81
N TYR A 472 -17.83 -14.77 26.59
CA TYR A 472 -18.18 -16.07 26.04
C TYR A 472 -19.62 -16.05 25.52
N SER A 473 -19.88 -16.78 24.45
CA SER A 473 -21.25 -16.99 23.98
C SER A 473 -22.06 -17.81 24.99
N SER A 474 -23.37 -17.77 24.87
CA SER A 474 -24.29 -18.61 25.69
C SER A 474 -24.11 -20.10 25.45
N TYR A 475 -23.46 -20.47 24.33
CA TYR A 475 -23.27 -21.85 23.89
C TYR A 475 -21.94 -22.48 24.32
N VAL A 476 -21.25 -21.88 25.29
CA VAL A 476 -19.94 -22.29 25.75
C VAL A 476 -19.94 -23.74 26.23
N THR A 477 -19.14 -24.58 25.63
CA THR A 477 -18.66 -25.84 26.22
C THR A 477 -17.69 -25.56 27.36
N ASP A 478 -17.34 -26.55 28.21
CA ASP A 478 -16.55 -26.31 29.43
C ASP A 478 -15.11 -25.79 29.26
N GLU A 479 -14.64 -25.61 28.01
CA GLU A 479 -13.29 -25.12 27.73
C GLU A 479 -13.18 -23.58 27.82
N ARG A 480 -13.27 -23.02 29.03
CA ARG A 480 -13.15 -21.59 29.34
C ARG A 480 -11.71 -21.19 29.65
N ASN A 481 -10.81 -21.47 28.74
CA ASN A 481 -9.38 -21.27 28.97
C ASN A 481 -8.88 -19.88 28.58
N LEU A 482 -9.74 -18.97 28.12
CA LEU A 482 -9.32 -17.63 27.71
C LEU A 482 -8.92 -16.80 28.92
N LYS A 483 -7.67 -16.39 28.94
CA LYS A 483 -7.15 -15.35 29.85
C LYS A 483 -6.97 -14.06 29.08
N GLY A 484 -6.96 -12.92 29.78
CA GLY A 484 -6.72 -11.65 29.10
C GLY A 484 -6.52 -10.49 30.02
N LYS A 485 -6.06 -9.41 29.44
CA LYS A 485 -5.96 -8.11 30.11
C LYS A 485 -6.60 -7.02 29.27
N ALA A 486 -7.22 -6.05 29.92
CA ALA A 486 -7.64 -4.81 29.32
C ALA A 486 -6.54 -3.77 29.50
N VAL A 487 -6.25 -3.00 28.45
CA VAL A 487 -5.13 -2.05 28.43
C VAL A 487 -5.60 -0.71 27.85
N ILE A 488 -5.27 0.38 28.56
CA ILE A 488 -5.31 1.73 28.03
C ILE A 488 -3.88 2.07 27.60
N ALA A 489 -3.69 2.40 26.33
CA ALA A 489 -2.39 2.66 25.75
C ALA A 489 -2.27 4.12 25.28
N GLU A 490 -1.03 4.58 25.13
CA GLU A 490 -0.74 5.92 24.63
C GLU A 490 -1.13 6.09 23.14
N GLY A 491 -1.18 4.99 22.41
CA GLY A 491 -1.59 4.91 21.00
C GLY A 491 -2.21 3.55 20.69
N LEU A 492 -2.56 3.32 19.42
CA LEU A 492 -3.22 2.09 18.97
C LEU A 492 -2.31 1.16 18.16
N THR A 493 -1.00 1.30 18.28
CA THR A 493 -0.06 0.38 17.65
C THR A 493 0.22 -0.84 18.53
N ALA A 494 0.70 -1.92 17.94
CA ALA A 494 1.06 -3.13 18.68
C ALA A 494 2.16 -2.92 19.74
N SER A 495 2.92 -1.83 19.63
CA SER A 495 4.04 -1.43 20.49
C SER A 495 3.75 -0.19 21.36
N SER A 496 2.51 0.30 21.39
CA SER A 496 2.15 1.47 22.21
C SER A 496 2.38 1.22 23.69
N ALA A 497 2.85 2.25 24.41
CA ALA A 497 3.11 2.16 25.83
C ALA A 497 1.79 1.95 26.61
N GLU A 498 1.80 0.97 27.52
CA GLU A 498 0.68 0.68 28.41
C GLU A 498 0.63 1.74 29.52
N LEU A 499 -0.41 2.58 29.50
CA LEU A 499 -0.65 3.61 30.53
C LEU A 499 -1.40 3.05 31.74
N GLY A 500 -2.30 2.09 31.50
CA GLY A 500 -3.03 1.39 32.55
C GLY A 500 -3.54 0.04 32.07
N PHE A 501 -3.57 -0.94 32.96
CA PHE A 501 -4.05 -2.28 32.63
C PHE A 501 -4.58 -3.05 33.84
N GLY A 502 -5.42 -4.06 33.56
CA GLY A 502 -5.89 -5.01 34.56
C GLY A 502 -6.34 -6.32 33.93
N ASN A 503 -6.25 -7.42 34.68
CA ASN A 503 -6.67 -8.73 34.20
C ASN A 503 -8.18 -8.81 34.04
N ILE A 504 -8.67 -9.35 32.91
CA ILE A 504 -10.10 -9.51 32.64
C ILE A 504 -10.59 -10.84 33.21
N THR A 505 -11.73 -10.80 33.87
CA THR A 505 -12.56 -11.98 34.13
C THR A 505 -13.65 -12.02 33.06
N PHE A 506 -13.55 -12.99 32.16
CA PHE A 506 -14.55 -13.18 31.10
C PHE A 506 -15.80 -13.90 31.61
N THR A 507 -16.96 -13.48 31.14
CA THR A 507 -18.27 -14.04 31.52
C THR A 507 -19.03 -14.50 30.28
N LYS A 508 -20.24 -15.11 30.48
CA LYS A 508 -21.16 -15.51 29.42
C LYS A 508 -22.11 -14.38 28.96
N GLU A 509 -22.17 -13.31 29.72
CA GLU A 509 -23.13 -12.25 29.46
C GLU A 509 -22.42 -10.99 28.99
N LYS A 510 -22.96 -10.38 27.96
CA LYS A 510 -22.51 -9.09 27.45
C LYS A 510 -22.49 -8.05 28.57
N GLY A 511 -21.42 -7.26 28.64
CA GLY A 511 -21.27 -6.18 29.61
C GLY A 511 -20.90 -6.63 31.02
N GLN A 512 -20.80 -7.93 31.27
CA GLN A 512 -20.45 -8.49 32.60
C GLN A 512 -18.97 -8.84 32.77
N GLY A 513 -18.18 -8.72 31.70
CA GLY A 513 -16.72 -8.87 31.81
C GLY A 513 -16.16 -7.80 32.74
N THR A 514 -15.30 -8.18 33.68
CA THR A 514 -14.81 -7.28 34.71
C THR A 514 -13.28 -7.31 34.85
N VAL A 515 -12.75 -6.16 35.25
CA VAL A 515 -11.40 -5.99 35.77
C VAL A 515 -11.54 -5.63 37.24
N LYS A 516 -10.93 -6.41 38.12
CA LYS A 516 -10.98 -6.10 39.55
C LYS A 516 -10.19 -4.83 39.85
N SER A 517 -10.75 -3.93 40.66
CA SER A 517 -10.13 -2.65 40.99
C SER A 517 -8.75 -2.81 41.66
N GLU A 518 -8.57 -3.85 42.46
CA GLU A 518 -7.29 -4.17 43.09
C GLU A 518 -6.21 -4.55 42.07
N ASP A 519 -6.58 -5.16 40.94
CA ASP A 519 -5.65 -5.61 39.87
C ASP A 519 -5.32 -4.49 38.88
N VAL A 520 -5.96 -3.31 38.99
CA VAL A 520 -5.69 -2.18 38.11
C VAL A 520 -4.33 -1.57 38.44
N LYS A 521 -3.42 -1.70 37.50
CA LYS A 521 -2.09 -1.09 37.53
C LYS A 521 -2.06 0.09 36.57
N ILE A 522 -1.62 1.23 37.08
CA ILE A 522 -1.39 2.45 36.31
C ILE A 522 0.12 2.61 36.21
N THR A 523 0.65 2.54 35.03
CA THR A 523 2.08 2.68 34.72
C THR A 523 2.47 4.12 34.43
N ALA A 524 1.49 4.97 34.12
CA ALA A 524 1.74 6.37 33.95
C ALA A 524 1.99 7.00 35.33
N GLN A 525 3.26 7.16 35.69
CA GLN A 525 3.59 8.37 36.37
C GLN A 525 3.24 9.54 35.43
N PRO A 526 2.62 10.65 35.88
CA PRO A 526 2.68 11.88 35.11
C PRO A 526 4.18 12.06 34.80
N PRO A 527 4.57 12.25 33.50
CA PRO A 527 5.96 12.46 33.21
C PRO A 527 6.39 13.61 34.09
N ALA A 528 7.41 13.37 34.94
CA ALA A 528 8.19 14.46 35.48
C ALA A 528 8.50 15.31 34.25
N GLU A 529 8.07 16.57 34.24
CA GLU A 529 7.98 17.42 33.03
C GLU A 529 9.13 17.14 32.10
N LEU A 530 8.84 16.45 31.00
CA LEU A 530 9.83 16.11 30.01
C LEU A 530 10.38 17.44 29.47
N SER A 531 11.65 17.67 29.65
CA SER A 531 12.33 18.86 29.16
C SER A 531 13.07 18.53 27.87
N PRO A 532 13.32 19.50 26.99
CA PRO A 532 14.18 19.31 25.84
C PRO A 532 15.58 18.80 26.24
N ILE A 533 16.20 17.99 25.40
CA ILE A 533 17.63 17.66 25.52
C ILE A 533 18.41 18.88 25.04
N THR A 534 19.09 19.62 25.93
CA THR A 534 19.79 20.89 25.60
C THR A 534 21.31 20.76 25.65
N GLY A 535 21.85 19.70 26.27
CA GLY A 535 23.26 19.57 26.64
C GLY A 535 23.60 20.29 27.95
N ASP A 536 22.70 21.12 28.50
CA ASP A 536 22.88 21.84 29.76
C ASP A 536 22.40 21.01 30.96
N ALA A 537 23.32 20.63 31.84
CA ALA A 537 23.01 19.84 33.03
C ALA A 537 21.98 20.51 33.98
N GLY A 538 21.91 21.83 33.98
CA GLY A 538 20.94 22.57 34.79
C GLY A 538 19.51 22.51 34.27
N LYS A 539 19.36 22.37 32.93
CA LYS A 539 18.07 22.28 32.25
C LYS A 539 17.61 20.80 32.10
N ASP A 540 18.54 19.88 31.92
CA ASP A 540 18.30 18.49 31.55
C ASP A 540 18.13 17.55 32.78
N LYS A 541 17.52 18.05 33.87
CA LYS A 541 17.35 17.32 35.14
C LYS A 541 16.61 16.01 34.97
N TYR A 542 15.55 15.98 34.13
CA TYR A 542 14.81 14.74 33.81
C TYR A 542 15.72 13.60 33.39
N TYR A 543 16.64 13.87 32.45
CA TYR A 543 17.55 12.83 31.93
C TYR A 543 18.61 12.40 32.92
N ALA A 544 19.02 13.29 33.83
CA ALA A 544 19.93 12.97 34.92
C ALA A 544 19.25 12.06 35.97
N GLU A 545 18.02 12.39 36.37
CA GLU A 545 17.21 11.61 37.31
C GLU A 545 16.92 10.20 36.78
N LYS A 546 16.63 10.07 35.46
CA LYS A 546 16.44 8.78 34.78
C LYS A 546 17.73 8.05 34.48
N LYS A 547 18.91 8.59 34.89
CA LYS A 547 20.24 8.03 34.59
C LYS A 547 20.50 7.86 33.07
N ILE A 548 19.78 8.62 32.25
CA ILE A 548 20.01 8.69 30.81
C ILE A 548 21.21 9.60 30.55
N ARG A 549 21.27 10.78 31.17
CA ARG A 549 22.42 11.67 31.09
C ARG A 549 23.54 11.15 31.98
N GLN A 550 24.69 10.85 31.37
CA GLN A 550 25.88 10.33 32.02
C GLN A 550 26.73 11.46 32.60
N ALA A 551 27.73 11.12 33.42
CA ALA A 551 28.63 12.11 34.04
C ALA A 551 29.48 12.91 33.02
N ASP A 552 29.79 12.30 31.87
CA ASP A 552 30.51 12.92 30.76
C ASP A 552 29.62 13.82 29.87
N GLY A 553 28.34 13.93 30.20
CA GLY A 553 27.35 14.70 29.41
C GLY A 553 26.68 13.93 28.27
N THR A 554 27.06 12.67 28.03
CA THR A 554 26.41 11.81 27.02
C THR A 554 25.03 11.37 27.50
N TYR A 555 24.05 11.32 26.56
CA TYR A 555 22.70 10.77 26.79
C TYR A 555 22.68 9.32 26.29
N LEU A 556 22.66 8.36 27.22
CA LEU A 556 22.70 6.93 26.92
C LEU A 556 21.33 6.29 27.10
N PHE A 557 20.72 5.89 26.02
CA PHE A 557 19.48 5.11 26.00
C PHE A 557 19.82 3.63 25.87
N LYS A 558 19.51 2.85 26.89
CA LYS A 558 19.80 1.39 26.96
C LYS A 558 18.67 0.55 26.37
N GLU A 559 17.51 1.16 26.14
CA GLU A 559 16.30 0.55 25.61
C GLU A 559 15.72 1.43 24.53
N ASP A 560 14.77 0.89 23.76
CA ASP A 560 13.99 1.68 22.82
C ASP A 560 13.23 2.79 23.57
N ALA A 561 13.24 4.01 23.04
CA ALA A 561 12.62 5.16 23.68
C ALA A 561 11.75 5.96 22.71
N ASP A 562 10.56 6.34 23.16
CA ASP A 562 9.66 7.25 22.48
C ASP A 562 9.43 8.47 23.40
N LEU A 563 9.95 9.63 23.00
CA LEU A 563 9.92 10.87 23.75
C LEU A 563 9.07 11.91 23.02
N GLN A 564 8.08 12.50 23.72
CA GLN A 564 7.11 13.41 23.12
C GLN A 564 7.01 14.71 23.85
N MET A 565 7.12 15.84 23.11
CA MET A 565 6.82 17.20 23.55
C MET A 565 5.49 17.62 22.94
N THR A 566 4.57 18.13 23.76
CA THR A 566 3.21 18.52 23.31
C THR A 566 2.95 20.02 23.34
N ASP A 567 3.88 20.78 23.85
CA ASP A 567 3.81 22.25 24.04
C ASP A 567 4.45 23.05 22.89
N GLY A 568 4.86 22.35 21.84
CA GLY A 568 5.54 22.96 20.69
C GLY A 568 7.03 23.19 20.86
N GLN A 569 7.60 22.78 22.02
CA GLN A 569 9.06 22.84 22.23
C GLN A 569 9.77 21.72 21.44
N PRO A 570 11.01 21.94 21.01
CA PRO A 570 11.82 20.88 20.39
C PRO A 570 12.15 19.79 21.41
N MET A 571 12.18 18.52 20.96
CA MET A 571 12.67 17.42 21.81
C MET A 571 14.16 17.51 22.04
N VAL A 572 14.90 17.90 21.00
CA VAL A 572 16.34 18.18 21.07
C VAL A 572 16.57 19.64 20.68
N SER A 573 17.05 20.46 21.61
CA SER A 573 17.45 21.85 21.39
C SER A 573 18.92 22.02 21.83
N SER A 574 19.85 21.71 20.92
CA SER A 574 21.28 21.71 21.25
C SER A 574 21.80 23.13 21.51
N GLU A 575 21.84 23.54 22.78
CA GLU A 575 22.46 24.80 23.25
C GLU A 575 23.95 24.64 23.57
N LYS A 576 24.37 23.42 23.85
CA LYS A 576 25.75 22.97 24.10
C LYS A 576 26.00 21.68 23.31
N PRO A 577 27.23 21.15 23.23
CA PRO A 577 27.51 19.89 22.58
C PRO A 577 26.58 18.79 23.15
N VAL A 578 25.89 18.09 22.27
CA VAL A 578 24.99 17.00 22.63
C VAL A 578 25.44 15.73 21.94
N VAL A 579 25.65 14.68 22.72
CA VAL A 579 25.92 13.31 22.24
C VAL A 579 24.83 12.39 22.76
N ILE A 580 24.03 11.83 21.85
CA ILE A 580 22.98 10.87 22.15
C ILE A 580 23.41 9.50 21.63
N LYS A 581 23.44 8.50 22.49
CA LYS A 581 23.78 7.12 22.15
C LYS A 581 22.66 6.17 22.51
N ALA A 582 22.25 5.38 21.53
CA ALA A 582 21.26 4.32 21.65
C ALA A 582 21.64 3.16 20.71
N GLU A 583 22.86 2.64 20.89
CA GLU A 583 23.44 1.62 20.01
C GLU A 583 22.56 0.37 19.96
N GLY A 584 22.15 -0.03 18.74
CA GLY A 584 21.26 -1.17 18.54
C GLY A 584 19.79 -0.94 18.96
N LYS A 585 19.41 0.30 19.35
CA LYS A 585 18.08 0.65 19.82
C LYS A 585 17.39 1.66 18.88
N ARG A 586 16.04 1.69 18.96
CA ARG A 586 15.21 2.67 18.30
C ARG A 586 15.00 3.87 19.22
N LEU A 587 15.15 5.07 18.66
CA LEU A 587 14.75 6.32 19.29
C LEU A 587 13.63 6.97 18.47
N ALA A 588 12.56 7.40 19.12
CA ALA A 588 11.53 8.23 18.50
C ALA A 588 11.41 9.54 19.27
N PHE A 589 11.55 10.64 18.53
CA PHE A 589 11.41 12.00 19.02
C PHE A 589 10.21 12.66 18.36
N THR A 590 9.24 13.11 19.14
CA THR A 590 8.05 13.77 18.66
C THR A 590 7.91 15.14 19.30
N SER A 591 7.67 16.17 18.48
CA SER A 591 7.25 17.49 18.96
C SER A 591 5.96 17.89 18.28
N ALA A 592 4.94 18.23 19.09
CA ALA A 592 3.64 18.66 18.62
C ALA A 592 3.26 19.99 19.28
N GLY A 593 2.57 20.86 18.52
CA GLY A 593 2.13 22.15 19.02
C GLY A 593 0.90 22.67 18.30
N ASP A 594 0.31 23.70 18.89
CA ASP A 594 -0.82 24.46 18.33
C ASP A 594 -0.50 25.97 18.42
N GLN A 595 0.54 26.39 17.68
CA GLN A 595 1.07 27.75 17.74
C GLN A 595 1.26 28.34 16.33
N ASN A 596 1.25 29.66 16.22
CA ASN A 596 1.49 30.35 14.95
C ASN A 596 2.98 30.33 14.52
N GLY A 597 3.89 29.91 15.40
CA GLY A 597 5.32 29.75 15.14
C GLY A 597 5.72 28.44 14.47
N THR A 598 7.00 28.14 14.51
CA THR A 598 7.56 26.88 14.04
C THR A 598 7.65 25.88 15.19
N VAL A 599 7.28 24.63 14.93
CA VAL A 599 7.54 23.46 15.79
C VAL A 599 8.60 22.63 15.10
N SER A 600 9.76 22.50 15.74
CA SER A 600 10.86 21.65 15.26
C SER A 600 11.11 20.53 16.28
N THR A 601 11.43 19.32 15.85
CA THR A 601 11.68 18.20 16.77
C THR A 601 13.15 18.12 17.16
N VAL A 602 14.05 18.23 16.20
CA VAL A 602 15.48 18.30 16.42
C VAL A 602 15.97 19.67 15.94
N GLN A 603 16.46 20.47 16.85
CA GLN A 603 16.94 21.81 16.57
C GLN A 603 18.37 21.98 17.08
N GLN A 604 19.26 22.47 16.25
CA GLN A 604 20.58 22.89 16.66
C GLN A 604 20.66 24.43 16.67
N SER A 605 20.90 24.98 17.82
CA SER A 605 20.95 26.43 18.07
C SER A 605 22.33 26.92 18.57
N SER A 606 23.31 26.02 18.71
CA SER A 606 24.66 26.36 19.14
C SER A 606 25.72 25.98 18.09
N LYS A 607 26.88 26.61 18.18
CA LYS A 607 28.08 26.33 17.34
C LYS A 607 28.66 24.92 17.58
N ASP A 608 28.21 24.25 18.60
CA ASP A 608 28.73 22.97 19.02
C ASP A 608 28.03 21.83 18.26
N SER A 609 28.69 20.67 18.18
CA SER A 609 28.18 19.53 17.43
C SER A 609 27.01 18.82 18.14
N LEU A 610 26.06 18.35 17.34
CA LEU A 610 25.03 17.38 17.74
C LEU A 610 25.37 16.01 17.10
N SER A 611 25.48 14.99 17.92
CA SER A 611 25.68 13.62 17.44
C SER A 611 24.62 12.69 18.01
N ILE A 612 23.96 11.94 17.13
CA ILE A 612 22.94 10.95 17.49
C ILE A 612 23.34 9.61 16.89
N THR A 613 23.49 8.58 17.73
CA THR A 613 23.73 7.20 17.30
C THR A 613 22.58 6.33 17.74
N ALA A 614 21.88 5.71 16.80
CA ALA A 614 20.77 4.80 17.06
C ALA A 614 20.72 3.72 15.96
N LYS A 615 20.07 2.59 16.21
CA LYS A 615 19.73 1.67 15.12
C LYS A 615 18.76 2.31 14.15
N GLU A 616 17.74 2.97 14.69
CA GLU A 616 16.72 3.72 13.97
C GLU A 616 16.37 4.98 14.77
N LEU A 617 16.40 6.14 14.10
CA LEU A 617 15.92 7.40 14.66
C LEU A 617 14.65 7.83 13.94
N VAL A 618 13.55 7.96 14.68
CA VAL A 618 12.28 8.49 14.18
C VAL A 618 12.09 9.92 14.67
N VAL A 619 11.88 10.86 13.78
CA VAL A 619 11.68 12.28 14.07
C VAL A 619 10.31 12.72 13.56
N LYS A 620 9.42 13.14 14.46
CA LYS A 620 8.06 13.57 14.11
C LYS A 620 7.82 15.01 14.57
N ALA A 621 7.40 15.86 13.66
CA ALA A 621 7.02 17.24 13.96
C ALA A 621 5.57 17.51 13.53
N GLY A 622 4.78 18.16 14.40
CA GLY A 622 3.40 18.51 14.12
C GLY A 622 3.03 19.92 14.61
N ASN A 623 2.38 20.73 13.77
CA ASN A 623 1.85 22.04 14.20
C ASN A 623 0.48 22.30 13.56
N LYS A 624 -0.53 22.47 14.38
CA LYS A 624 -1.91 22.67 13.91
C LYS A 624 -2.15 24.05 13.30
N ARG A 625 -1.42 25.08 13.69
CA ARG A 625 -1.63 26.47 13.23
C ARG A 625 -0.46 27.06 12.46
N GLY A 626 0.76 26.56 12.64
CA GLY A 626 1.97 27.14 12.10
C GLY A 626 2.84 26.17 11.30
N ARG A 627 4.12 26.44 11.27
CA ARG A 627 5.13 25.66 10.57
C ARG A 627 5.51 24.43 11.35
N SER A 628 5.90 23.35 10.64
CA SER A 628 6.52 22.19 11.26
C SER A 628 7.77 21.75 10.51
N GLU A 629 8.80 21.34 11.26
CA GLU A 629 10.09 20.93 10.73
C GLU A 629 10.60 19.74 11.54
N GLY A 630 10.90 18.61 10.90
CA GLY A 630 11.45 17.47 11.61
C GLY A 630 12.81 17.78 12.21
N ILE A 631 13.76 18.20 11.36
CA ILE A 631 15.10 18.64 11.73
C ILE A 631 15.30 20.08 11.25
N HIS A 632 15.72 20.96 12.15
CA HIS A 632 15.99 22.36 11.87
C HIS A 632 17.43 22.74 12.26
N LEU A 633 18.25 23.04 11.28
CA LEU A 633 19.61 23.50 11.46
C LEU A 633 19.77 24.85 10.72
N GLN A 634 19.85 25.93 11.44
CA GLN A 634 20.09 27.26 10.84
C GLN A 634 21.22 27.97 11.54
N ASN A 635 22.25 28.34 10.78
CA ASN A 635 23.40 29.03 11.31
C ASN A 635 23.65 30.32 10.56
N GLY A 636 23.44 31.45 11.23
CA GLY A 636 23.80 32.80 10.74
C GLY A 636 25.22 33.21 11.04
N ASN A 637 26.09 32.33 11.52
CA ASN A 637 27.49 32.67 11.85
C ASN A 637 28.44 32.21 10.74
N LYS A 638 29.18 33.14 10.16
CA LYS A 638 30.11 32.87 9.06
C LYS A 638 31.34 32.03 9.47
N GLN A 639 31.78 32.15 10.73
CA GLN A 639 33.04 31.57 11.20
C GLN A 639 32.88 30.16 11.79
N ASN A 640 31.76 29.87 12.46
CA ASN A 640 31.54 28.65 13.16
C ASN A 640 30.47 27.84 12.43
N ALA A 641 30.81 26.68 11.90
CA ALA A 641 29.84 25.77 11.27
C ALA A 641 29.02 25.01 12.33
N TYR A 642 27.72 24.84 12.11
CA TYR A 642 26.89 23.87 12.87
C TYR A 642 26.98 22.52 12.19
N LYS A 643 27.22 21.47 12.98
CA LYS A 643 27.32 20.10 12.46
C LYS A 643 26.44 19.14 13.25
N THR A 644 25.57 18.46 12.54
CA THR A 644 24.77 17.36 13.08
C THR A 644 25.12 16.09 12.34
N ASP A 645 25.58 15.08 13.09
CA ASP A 645 25.88 13.74 12.58
C ASP A 645 24.88 12.73 13.18
N ILE A 646 24.22 11.97 12.32
CA ILE A 646 23.28 10.91 12.72
C ILE A 646 23.77 9.59 12.15
N THR A 647 24.05 8.64 13.04
CA THR A 647 24.46 7.28 12.68
C THR A 647 23.30 6.32 12.91
N GLY A 648 22.87 5.65 11.86
CA GLY A 648 21.73 4.73 11.79
C GLY A 648 20.67 5.17 10.79
N ASP A 649 19.64 4.36 10.66
CA ASP A 649 18.52 4.68 9.75
C ASP A 649 17.64 5.78 10.35
N VAL A 650 17.21 6.72 9.51
CA VAL A 650 16.44 7.90 9.94
C VAL A 650 15.07 7.90 9.26
N THR A 651 14.01 8.07 10.05
CA THR A 651 12.65 8.31 9.54
C THR A 651 12.18 9.70 9.99
N ILE A 652 11.74 10.55 9.05
CA ILE A 652 11.26 11.90 9.35
C ILE A 652 9.82 12.06 8.88
N GLN A 653 8.97 12.65 9.75
CA GLN A 653 7.61 13.02 9.43
C GLN A 653 7.35 14.46 9.88
N SER A 654 6.68 15.24 9.04
CA SER A 654 6.37 16.64 9.36
C SER A 654 4.99 17.03 8.81
N LYS A 655 4.12 17.55 9.69
CA LYS A 655 2.79 18.00 9.32
C LYS A 655 2.50 19.37 9.90
N GLY A 656 2.31 20.38 9.04
CA GLY A 656 2.09 21.76 9.45
C GLY A 656 1.01 22.46 8.65
N LYS A 657 0.56 23.65 9.14
CA LYS A 657 -0.34 24.54 8.42
C LYS A 657 0.43 25.74 7.93
N GLY A 658 0.70 25.80 6.61
CA GLY A 658 1.46 26.87 5.97
C GLY A 658 2.85 26.44 5.52
N TYR A 659 3.61 25.73 6.34
CA TYR A 659 4.89 25.13 5.97
C TYR A 659 5.04 23.77 6.64
N ALA A 660 5.64 22.82 5.92
CA ALA A 660 6.04 21.53 6.46
C ALA A 660 7.34 21.08 5.78
N LEU A 661 8.39 20.92 6.56
CA LEU A 661 9.71 20.50 6.06
C LEU A 661 10.17 19.26 6.82
N GLY A 662 10.70 18.26 6.10
CA GLY A 662 11.29 17.10 6.74
C GLY A 662 12.60 17.50 7.43
N ALA A 663 13.61 17.91 6.68
CA ALA A 663 14.83 18.51 7.19
C ALA A 663 15.09 19.86 6.52
N TYR A 664 15.32 20.88 7.35
CA TYR A 664 15.73 22.23 6.93
C TYR A 664 17.14 22.52 7.43
N VAL A 665 18.06 22.76 6.51
CA VAL A 665 19.47 23.06 6.81
C VAL A 665 19.86 24.31 6.06
N ALA A 666 20.22 25.39 6.77
CA ALA A 666 20.48 26.67 6.15
C ALA A 666 21.70 27.38 6.72
N GLY A 667 22.34 28.22 5.88
CA GLY A 667 23.54 28.96 6.24
C GLY A 667 24.74 28.04 6.46
N ASN A 668 25.65 28.41 7.36
CA ASN A 668 26.84 27.59 7.66
C ASN A 668 26.52 26.38 8.54
N ALA A 669 25.64 25.49 8.05
CA ALA A 669 25.19 24.30 8.76
C ALA A 669 25.30 23.05 7.88
N SER A 670 25.56 21.90 8.50
CA SER A 670 25.58 20.60 7.83
C SER A 670 24.84 19.51 8.61
N LEU A 671 24.08 18.69 7.90
CA LEU A 671 23.44 17.47 8.38
C LEU A 671 24.02 16.27 7.62
N ASN A 672 24.63 15.34 8.35
CA ASN A 672 25.14 14.10 7.81
C ASN A 672 24.37 12.92 8.39
N ILE A 673 23.81 12.08 7.53
CA ILE A 673 23.09 10.86 7.89
C ILE A 673 23.91 9.67 7.39
N HIS A 674 24.51 8.94 8.33
CA HIS A 674 25.32 7.75 8.07
C HIS A 674 24.44 6.49 8.14
N GLY A 675 23.46 6.41 7.26
CA GLY A 675 22.45 5.35 7.15
C GLY A 675 21.43 5.70 6.08
N ASN A 676 20.31 4.95 6.05
CA ASN A 676 19.21 5.22 5.14
C ASN A 676 18.31 6.34 5.68
N LEU A 677 17.66 7.07 4.77
CA LEU A 677 16.70 8.11 5.13
C LEU A 677 15.32 7.82 4.55
N SER A 678 14.32 7.74 5.42
CA SER A 678 12.92 7.62 5.04
C SER A 678 12.13 8.88 5.40
N ILE A 679 11.39 9.45 4.45
CA ILE A 679 10.43 10.53 4.68
C ILE A 679 9.08 10.08 4.15
N LYS A 680 8.44 9.19 4.92
CA LYS A 680 7.10 8.66 4.62
C LYS A 680 6.33 8.42 5.92
N GLY A 681 5.00 8.41 5.84
CA GLY A 681 4.13 8.01 6.95
C GLY A 681 4.23 6.51 7.23
N GLU A 682 3.86 6.09 8.44
CA GLU A 682 3.92 4.68 8.88
C GLU A 682 3.12 3.75 7.97
N ASP A 683 1.99 4.24 7.42
CA ASP A 683 1.13 3.49 6.50
C ASP A 683 1.52 3.67 5.01
N GLY A 684 2.75 4.09 4.72
CA GLY A 684 3.16 4.47 3.36
C GLY A 684 2.46 5.74 2.84
N THR A 685 1.87 6.52 3.74
CA THR A 685 1.28 7.84 3.45
C THR A 685 2.37 8.91 3.25
N TRP A 686 1.95 10.16 3.04
CA TRP A 686 2.89 11.27 2.86
C TRP A 686 3.64 11.58 4.16
N GLY A 687 4.96 11.58 4.12
CA GLY A 687 5.81 11.87 5.28
C GLY A 687 5.91 13.36 5.60
N VAL A 688 5.71 14.21 4.58
CA VAL A 688 5.64 15.67 4.74
C VAL A 688 4.36 16.18 4.11
N GLU A 689 3.55 16.89 4.91
CA GLU A 689 2.24 17.40 4.49
C GLU A 689 2.00 18.82 5.01
N ASN A 690 1.68 19.73 4.09
CA ASN A 690 1.15 21.03 4.40
C ASN A 690 -0.39 21.00 4.31
N THR A 691 -1.06 21.26 5.43
CA THR A 691 -2.54 21.20 5.50
C THR A 691 -3.22 22.48 5.00
N ALA A 692 -2.50 23.56 4.80
CA ALA A 692 -3.00 24.74 4.10
C ALA A 692 -2.75 24.57 2.59
N ASN A 693 -3.79 24.78 1.81
CA ASN A 693 -3.72 24.71 0.34
C ASN A 693 -2.89 25.92 -0.18
N SER A 694 -1.57 25.86 -0.07
CA SER A 694 -0.66 26.88 -0.55
C SER A 694 -0.36 26.65 -2.04
N GLY A 695 -1.35 26.90 -2.90
CA GLY A 695 -1.11 27.00 -4.34
C GLY A 695 -0.39 28.32 -4.64
N GLY A 696 0.72 28.25 -5.38
CA GLY A 696 1.43 29.43 -5.85
C GLY A 696 2.92 29.16 -6.10
N ALA A 697 3.63 30.17 -6.57
CA ALA A 697 5.06 30.10 -6.85
C ALA A 697 5.94 29.79 -5.61
N TYR A 698 5.39 29.96 -4.40
CA TYR A 698 6.07 29.66 -3.13
C TYR A 698 5.81 28.24 -2.62
N ALA A 699 4.97 27.45 -3.30
CA ALA A 699 4.60 26.11 -2.87
C ALA A 699 5.83 25.21 -2.67
N ARG A 700 6.86 25.32 -3.51
CA ARG A 700 8.10 24.55 -3.46
C ARG A 700 8.95 24.80 -2.20
N TYR A 701 8.86 25.99 -1.60
CA TYR A 701 9.58 26.32 -0.36
C TYR A 701 8.80 25.96 0.88
N SER A 702 7.48 25.90 0.76
CA SER A 702 6.59 25.69 1.90
C SER A 702 6.42 24.22 2.27
N THR A 703 6.75 23.30 1.36
CA THR A 703 6.62 21.87 1.60
C THR A 703 7.73 21.12 0.89
N SER A 704 8.71 20.65 1.66
CA SER A 704 9.86 19.92 1.13
C SER A 704 10.30 18.79 2.05
N GLY A 705 10.75 17.68 1.45
CA GLY A 705 11.35 16.57 2.20
C GLY A 705 12.70 16.99 2.76
N LEU A 706 13.65 17.32 1.90
CA LEU A 706 14.96 17.86 2.23
C LEU A 706 15.10 19.26 1.66
N TYR A 707 15.48 20.20 2.49
CA TYR A 707 15.69 21.58 2.07
C TYR A 707 17.04 22.09 2.57
N ALA A 708 18.00 22.25 1.65
CA ALA A 708 19.25 22.97 1.89
C ALA A 708 19.11 24.43 1.41
N GLY A 709 19.26 25.39 2.32
CA GLY A 709 19.06 26.80 2.06
C GLY A 709 20.32 27.64 2.30
N SER A 710 20.44 28.78 1.61
CA SER A 710 21.50 29.77 1.89
C SER A 710 21.01 30.83 2.87
N ASP A 711 21.91 31.31 3.71
CA ASP A 711 21.73 32.56 4.46
C ASP A 711 22.43 33.72 3.71
N TYR A 712 21.61 34.62 3.19
CA TYR A 712 22.11 35.76 2.39
C TYR A 712 22.99 36.75 3.18
N THR A 713 22.82 36.79 4.52
CA THR A 713 23.58 37.72 5.37
C THR A 713 25.02 37.26 5.55
N ILE A 714 25.22 35.94 5.65
CA ILE A 714 26.55 35.33 5.83
C ILE A 714 27.12 34.76 4.54
N GLN A 715 26.31 34.67 3.50
CA GLN A 715 26.68 34.15 2.19
C GLN A 715 27.20 32.70 2.23
N LYS A 716 26.53 31.84 3.02
CA LYS A 716 26.83 30.44 3.17
C LYS A 716 25.57 29.60 2.91
N GLY A 717 25.75 28.45 2.29
CA GLY A 717 24.70 27.47 2.05
C GLY A 717 24.70 26.34 3.07
N GLY A 718 23.53 25.75 3.28
CA GLY A 718 23.37 24.52 4.07
C GLY A 718 23.78 23.30 3.29
N HIS A 719 24.27 22.28 4.00
CA HIS A 719 24.72 21.02 3.40
C HIS A 719 23.97 19.85 4.02
N ILE A 720 23.39 18.97 3.17
CA ILE A 720 22.77 17.72 3.58
C ILE A 720 23.50 16.58 2.88
N THR A 721 23.97 15.58 3.63
CA THR A 721 24.58 14.37 3.09
C THR A 721 23.85 13.14 3.64
N VAL A 722 23.45 12.23 2.76
CA VAL A 722 22.90 10.91 3.10
C VAL A 722 23.79 9.84 2.47
N ASP A 723 24.44 9.04 3.30
CA ASP A 723 25.36 8.00 2.82
C ASP A 723 24.61 6.76 2.28
N GLY A 724 23.42 6.47 2.81
CA GLY A 724 22.58 5.34 2.41
C GLY A 724 21.52 5.69 1.36
N ASP A 725 20.57 4.80 1.20
CA ASP A 725 19.44 4.97 0.29
C ASP A 725 18.37 5.91 0.88
N VAL A 726 17.60 6.56 0.01
CA VAL A 726 16.48 7.43 0.42
C VAL A 726 15.14 6.85 -0.02
N ASP A 727 14.10 7.03 0.82
CA ASP A 727 12.70 6.74 0.49
C ASP A 727 11.84 7.94 0.86
N LEU A 728 11.69 8.87 -0.09
CA LEU A 728 11.00 10.13 0.11
C LEU A 728 9.62 10.10 -0.54
N LYS A 729 8.57 10.30 0.28
CA LYS A 729 7.18 10.44 -0.16
C LYS A 729 6.60 11.74 0.41
N VAL A 730 6.46 12.77 -0.43
CA VAL A 730 6.22 14.15 0.01
C VAL A 730 5.06 14.80 -0.75
N LYS A 731 4.14 15.45 -0.03
CA LYS A 731 3.12 16.33 -0.65
C LYS A 731 3.69 17.71 -1.03
N GLY A 732 4.83 17.72 -1.68
CA GLY A 732 5.54 18.94 -2.00
C GLY A 732 6.77 18.64 -2.84
N THR A 733 7.83 19.41 -2.66
CA THR A 733 9.11 19.14 -3.30
C THR A 733 9.89 18.07 -2.53
N GLY A 734 10.39 17.04 -3.21
CA GLY A 734 11.17 15.98 -2.57
C GLY A 734 12.50 16.53 -2.00
N ILE A 735 13.35 17.07 -2.85
CA ILE A 735 14.67 17.64 -2.51
C ILE A 735 14.78 19.03 -3.11
N LEU A 736 15.18 20.02 -2.29
CA LEU A 736 15.39 21.41 -2.71
C LEU A 736 16.76 21.90 -2.22
N ALA A 737 17.59 22.41 -3.15
CA ALA A 737 18.80 23.16 -2.83
C ALA A 737 18.64 24.60 -3.32
N ASN A 738 18.50 25.54 -2.37
CA ASN A 738 18.20 26.96 -2.66
C ASN A 738 19.30 27.91 -2.21
N GLY A 739 19.81 28.69 -3.15
CA GLY A 739 20.85 29.70 -2.93
C GLY A 739 22.26 29.17 -3.03
N GLY A 740 23.20 30.10 -3.25
CA GLY A 740 24.61 29.79 -3.45
C GLY A 740 25.23 28.99 -2.30
N GLY A 741 26.01 27.98 -2.63
CA GLY A 741 26.68 27.09 -1.67
C GLY A 741 25.80 26.05 -1.01
N SER A 742 24.48 26.02 -1.28
CA SER A 742 23.58 24.97 -0.75
C SER A 742 23.77 23.66 -1.50
N THR A 743 23.93 22.55 -0.77
CA THR A 743 24.16 21.24 -1.38
C THR A 743 23.33 20.14 -0.72
N VAL A 744 22.82 19.20 -1.54
CA VAL A 744 22.27 17.94 -1.08
C VAL A 744 22.97 16.81 -1.82
N VAL A 745 23.58 15.89 -1.07
CA VAL A 745 24.29 14.73 -1.61
C VAL A 745 23.62 13.46 -1.10
N VAL A 746 23.15 12.63 -1.99
CA VAL A 746 22.65 11.29 -1.71
C VAL A 746 23.57 10.29 -2.41
N LYS A 747 24.44 9.64 -1.65
CA LYS A 747 25.43 8.69 -2.18
C LYS A 747 24.79 7.35 -2.55
N GLY A 748 23.72 6.96 -1.83
CA GLY A 748 22.91 5.80 -2.17
C GLY A 748 21.94 6.07 -3.31
N GLY A 749 21.02 5.12 -3.52
CA GLY A 749 19.92 5.24 -4.47
C GLY A 749 18.57 5.52 -3.77
N GLY A 750 17.54 4.83 -4.23
CA GLY A 750 16.22 4.81 -3.57
C GLY A 750 15.14 5.53 -4.34
N THR A 751 14.11 5.98 -3.62
CA THR A 751 12.88 6.52 -4.21
C THR A 751 12.67 7.97 -3.81
N VAL A 752 12.30 8.82 -4.77
CA VAL A 752 11.75 10.14 -4.52
C VAL A 752 10.41 10.26 -5.25
N SER A 753 9.32 10.27 -4.50
CA SER A 753 7.95 10.36 -5.03
C SER A 753 7.25 11.57 -4.44
N ILE A 754 6.64 12.38 -5.30
CA ILE A 754 5.87 13.55 -4.92
C ILE A 754 4.41 13.41 -5.30
N GLU A 755 3.52 14.22 -4.70
CA GLU A 755 2.11 14.25 -5.08
C GLU A 755 1.95 14.75 -6.52
N ASN A 756 1.27 13.96 -7.36
CA ASN A 756 0.92 14.38 -8.72
C ASN A 756 -0.27 15.35 -8.66
N ASN A 757 -0.01 16.63 -8.41
CA ASN A 757 -1.00 17.68 -8.25
C ASN A 757 -0.84 18.76 -9.32
N SER A 758 -1.78 18.83 -10.27
CA SER A 758 -1.78 19.83 -11.33
C SER A 758 -1.99 21.28 -10.85
N GLY A 759 -2.33 21.49 -9.58
CA GLY A 759 -2.55 22.82 -8.98
C GLY A 759 -1.28 23.51 -8.48
N ALA A 760 -0.20 22.78 -8.22
CA ALA A 760 1.02 23.29 -7.60
C ALA A 760 2.28 22.89 -8.37
N GLU A 761 3.29 23.77 -8.37
CA GLU A 761 4.60 23.51 -8.96
C GLU A 761 5.47 22.82 -7.91
N HIS A 762 5.43 21.49 -7.86
CA HIS A 762 6.28 20.66 -7.05
C HIS A 762 7.27 19.88 -7.92
N TYR A 763 8.42 19.55 -7.36
CA TYR A 763 9.50 18.86 -8.04
C TYR A 763 9.96 17.67 -7.20
N ALA A 764 10.32 16.58 -7.83
CA ALA A 764 11.03 15.51 -7.12
C ALA A 764 12.39 16.05 -6.63
N MET A 765 13.08 16.83 -7.48
CA MET A 765 14.30 17.53 -7.14
C MET A 765 14.29 18.92 -7.80
N ALA A 766 14.72 19.93 -7.06
CA ALA A 766 14.86 21.29 -7.60
C ALA A 766 16.10 22.00 -7.07
N VAL A 767 16.74 22.77 -7.93
CA VAL A 767 17.84 23.66 -7.55
C VAL A 767 17.56 25.09 -7.99
N GLU A 768 17.89 26.02 -7.12
CA GLU A 768 17.78 27.46 -7.36
C GLU A 768 19.05 28.14 -6.85
N GLY A 769 20.18 28.04 -7.59
CA GLY A 769 21.49 28.50 -7.16
C GLY A 769 22.28 27.51 -6.31
N GLY A 770 21.75 26.31 -6.07
CA GLY A 770 22.37 25.24 -5.29
C GLY A 770 22.83 24.06 -6.14
N LYS A 771 23.18 22.95 -5.47
CA LYS A 771 23.62 21.70 -6.09
C LYS A 771 22.96 20.47 -5.47
N ILE A 772 22.59 19.51 -6.30
CA ILE A 772 22.11 18.17 -5.88
C ILE A 772 22.93 17.11 -6.60
N ASP A 773 23.53 16.20 -5.83
CA ASP A 773 24.19 14.98 -6.31
C ASP A 773 23.39 13.78 -5.83
N PHE A 774 22.86 12.97 -6.74
CA PHE A 774 22.03 11.85 -6.41
C PHE A 774 22.48 10.57 -7.13
N ASN A 775 23.02 9.61 -6.36
CA ASN A 775 23.57 8.35 -6.87
C ASN A 775 24.57 8.55 -8.04
N VAL A 776 25.52 9.41 -7.84
CA VAL A 776 26.63 9.64 -8.78
C VAL A 776 27.96 9.35 -8.08
N ASP A 777 29.01 9.10 -8.87
CA ASP A 777 30.39 8.94 -8.35
C ASP A 777 30.90 10.25 -7.75
N GLU A 778 32.02 10.19 -7.00
CA GLU A 778 32.61 11.35 -6.35
C GLU A 778 33.13 12.40 -7.36
N GLU A 779 33.43 11.99 -8.58
CA GLU A 779 33.90 12.83 -9.67
C GLU A 779 32.76 13.40 -10.54
N GLU A 780 31.49 13.01 -10.23
CA GLU A 780 30.28 13.45 -10.97
C GLU A 780 30.35 13.12 -12.47
N THR A 781 30.95 12.00 -12.82
CA THR A 781 31.19 11.58 -14.19
C THR A 781 30.28 10.46 -14.63
N GLU A 782 29.74 9.67 -13.68
CA GLU A 782 28.89 8.54 -14.01
C GLU A 782 27.83 8.23 -12.90
N ALA A 783 26.82 7.44 -13.28
CA ALA A 783 25.85 6.95 -12.30
C ALA A 783 26.50 5.98 -11.31
N GLY A 784 26.14 6.09 -10.06
CA GLY A 784 26.40 5.08 -9.05
C GLY A 784 25.75 3.72 -9.39
N THR A 785 25.88 2.76 -8.50
CA THR A 785 25.45 1.37 -8.75
C THR A 785 24.07 1.02 -8.17
N LYS A 786 23.40 2.00 -7.55
CA LYS A 786 22.14 1.76 -6.85
C LYS A 786 20.91 1.95 -7.75
N LYS A 787 19.82 1.27 -7.38
CA LYS A 787 18.52 1.50 -8.01
C LYS A 787 17.97 2.87 -7.59
N VAL A 788 17.45 3.61 -8.57
CA VAL A 788 16.84 4.93 -8.37
C VAL A 788 15.46 4.96 -9.00
N THR A 789 14.46 5.42 -8.25
CA THR A 789 13.10 5.65 -8.75
C THR A 789 12.69 7.09 -8.46
N ILE A 790 12.42 7.86 -9.50
CA ILE A 790 12.00 9.26 -9.40
C ILE A 790 10.60 9.40 -10.00
N GLU A 791 9.64 9.83 -9.19
CA GLU A 791 8.28 10.17 -9.62
C GLU A 791 8.03 11.66 -9.37
N GLY A 792 8.27 12.45 -10.38
CA GLY A 792 8.17 13.91 -10.36
C GLY A 792 9.11 14.59 -11.33
N ASN A 793 8.82 15.86 -11.62
CA ASN A 793 9.69 16.67 -12.44
C ASN A 793 11.00 16.97 -11.70
N VAL A 794 12.10 17.08 -12.45
CA VAL A 794 13.42 17.51 -11.93
C VAL A 794 13.72 18.87 -12.54
N GLY A 795 14.00 19.87 -11.69
CA GLY A 795 14.04 21.25 -12.12
C GLY A 795 15.33 22.00 -11.77
N VAL A 796 15.94 22.63 -12.76
CA VAL A 796 16.95 23.67 -12.58
C VAL A 796 16.25 25.01 -12.81
N LEU A 797 16.03 25.75 -11.73
CA LEU A 797 15.12 26.88 -11.70
C LEU A 797 15.90 28.19 -11.52
N ASN A 798 15.34 29.28 -12.03
CA ASN A 798 15.86 30.62 -11.78
C ASN A 798 15.73 30.98 -10.30
N GLY A 799 16.81 31.10 -9.59
CA GLY A 799 16.90 31.59 -8.22
C GLY A 799 17.64 32.89 -8.13
N ALA A 800 17.46 33.63 -7.05
CA ALA A 800 18.29 34.78 -6.76
C ALA A 800 19.72 34.29 -6.44
N VAL A 801 20.63 34.50 -7.36
CA VAL A 801 22.07 34.21 -7.14
C VAL A 801 22.62 35.24 -6.18
N ASN A 802 23.27 34.81 -5.11
CA ASN A 802 24.00 35.72 -4.26
C ASN A 802 25.26 36.21 -5.01
N PRO A 803 25.41 37.51 -5.32
CA PRO A 803 26.51 38.00 -6.12
C PRO A 803 27.88 37.83 -5.45
N ALA A 804 27.93 37.51 -4.16
CA ALA A 804 29.21 37.47 -3.42
C ALA A 804 29.83 36.06 -3.29
N GLU A 805 29.07 34.97 -3.58
CA GLU A 805 29.64 33.65 -3.85
C GLU A 805 29.06 33.15 -5.19
N PRO A 806 29.73 33.48 -6.29
CA PRO A 806 29.30 33.01 -7.57
C PRO A 806 29.61 31.51 -7.71
N GLN A 807 28.74 30.66 -7.17
CA GLN A 807 28.59 29.36 -7.79
C GLN A 807 27.98 29.63 -9.17
N LYS A 808 28.81 29.38 -10.18
CA LYS A 808 28.49 29.72 -11.56
C LYS A 808 27.22 29.01 -12.09
N TYR A 809 26.68 28.00 -11.37
CA TYR A 809 25.65 27.15 -11.93
C TYR A 809 24.72 26.58 -10.83
N SER A 810 23.43 26.55 -11.13
CA SER A 810 22.48 25.62 -10.47
C SER A 810 22.69 24.23 -11.07
N GLN A 811 23.03 23.22 -10.28
CA GLN A 811 23.45 21.91 -10.80
C GLN A 811 22.68 20.76 -10.18
N ILE A 812 22.23 19.85 -11.02
CA ILE A 812 21.73 18.54 -10.60
C ILE A 812 22.52 17.47 -11.37
N TYR A 813 23.11 16.55 -10.63
CA TYR A 813 23.70 15.33 -11.14
C TYR A 813 22.85 14.15 -10.69
N LEU A 814 22.19 13.47 -11.62
CA LEU A 814 21.25 12.37 -11.35
C LEU A 814 21.75 11.08 -12.01
N GLY A 815 22.03 10.07 -11.21
CA GLY A 815 22.48 8.75 -11.65
C GLY A 815 21.39 7.70 -11.57
N LEU A 816 20.97 7.14 -12.70
CA LEU A 816 20.10 5.97 -12.80
C LEU A 816 20.98 4.73 -13.05
N GLY A 817 21.37 4.02 -11.97
CA GLY A 817 22.48 3.08 -11.98
C GLY A 817 22.15 1.64 -12.39
N THR A 818 20.89 1.24 -12.45
CA THR A 818 20.47 -0.15 -12.72
C THR A 818 19.36 -0.19 -13.77
N GLY A 819 19.15 -1.37 -14.39
CA GLY A 819 18.07 -1.59 -15.35
C GLY A 819 16.65 -1.39 -14.78
N ASP A 820 16.51 -1.52 -13.46
CA ASP A 820 15.26 -1.25 -12.74
C ASP A 820 15.13 0.22 -12.29
N SER A 821 16.10 1.06 -12.60
CA SER A 821 16.02 2.49 -12.29
C SER A 821 15.05 3.18 -13.25
N LEU A 822 14.18 4.02 -12.68
CA LEU A 822 13.11 4.70 -13.41
C LEU A 822 13.02 6.17 -12.99
N TRP A 823 13.05 7.06 -13.95
CA TRP A 823 12.58 8.43 -13.74
C TRP A 823 11.34 8.69 -14.58
N ARG A 824 10.24 9.10 -13.93
CA ARG A 824 8.99 9.55 -14.56
C ARG A 824 8.79 11.03 -14.26
N GLY A 825 8.95 11.88 -15.24
CA GLY A 825 8.85 13.32 -15.08
C GLY A 825 9.57 14.11 -16.16
N LEU A 826 9.39 15.42 -16.15
CA LEU A 826 10.04 16.37 -17.07
C LEU A 826 11.40 16.82 -16.51
N ALA A 827 12.36 17.03 -17.40
CA ALA A 827 13.57 17.82 -17.13
C ALA A 827 13.25 19.30 -17.34
N VAL A 828 13.05 20.05 -16.27
CA VAL A 828 12.63 21.46 -16.32
C VAL A 828 13.84 22.37 -16.16
N ASP A 829 14.12 23.17 -17.18
CA ASP A 829 15.11 24.26 -17.13
C ASP A 829 14.41 25.59 -17.39
N THR A 830 14.35 26.44 -16.38
CA THR A 830 13.77 27.79 -16.50
C THR A 830 14.80 28.89 -16.60
N HIS A 831 16.11 28.55 -16.63
CA HIS A 831 17.14 29.55 -16.83
C HIS A 831 17.04 30.17 -18.22
N THR A 832 16.86 31.50 -18.23
CA THR A 832 16.88 32.28 -19.47
C THR A 832 18.10 33.19 -19.46
N LYS A 833 18.81 33.25 -20.58
CA LYS A 833 19.96 34.19 -20.77
C LYS A 833 19.60 35.65 -20.47
N GLN A 834 18.33 36.01 -20.47
CA GLN A 834 17.86 37.41 -20.28
C GLN A 834 17.89 37.86 -18.82
N ASN A 835 17.88 36.96 -17.83
CA ASN A 835 17.88 37.32 -16.40
C ASN A 835 19.25 37.19 -15.74
N ASN A 836 20.27 36.75 -16.47
CA ASN A 836 21.62 36.55 -15.97
C ASN A 836 22.56 37.55 -16.60
N ALA A 837 22.74 38.71 -15.94
CA ALA A 837 23.76 39.67 -16.30
C ALA A 837 25.18 39.06 -16.33
N ASP A 838 25.38 37.87 -15.72
CA ASP A 838 26.66 37.23 -15.47
C ASP A 838 26.87 35.88 -16.21
N GLY A 839 25.97 35.47 -17.11
CA GLY A 839 26.20 34.32 -18.00
C GLY A 839 26.06 32.93 -17.32
N PHE A 840 25.36 32.83 -16.21
CA PHE A 840 25.15 31.56 -15.51
C PHE A 840 24.14 30.64 -16.26
N GLU A 841 24.47 29.36 -16.42
CA GLU A 841 23.62 28.35 -17.02
C GLU A 841 23.25 27.32 -15.97
N GLY A 842 21.96 26.88 -15.99
CA GLY A 842 21.52 25.74 -15.22
C GLY A 842 22.00 24.45 -15.87
N GLN A 843 22.43 23.49 -15.07
CA GLN A 843 22.92 22.19 -15.54
C GLN A 843 22.19 21.05 -14.89
N LEU A 844 21.45 20.27 -15.68
CA LEU A 844 20.97 18.94 -15.31
C LEU A 844 21.78 17.90 -16.08
N SER A 845 22.61 17.15 -15.38
CA SER A 845 23.36 16.01 -15.92
C SER A 845 22.64 14.72 -15.51
N LEU A 846 22.26 13.92 -16.50
CA LEU A 846 21.58 12.64 -16.28
C LEU A 846 22.48 11.50 -16.75
N PHE A 847 22.87 10.64 -15.83
CA PHE A 847 23.69 9.45 -16.11
C PHE A 847 22.80 8.20 -16.07
N MET A 848 22.76 7.45 -17.15
CA MET A 848 21.94 6.26 -17.26
C MET A 848 22.82 5.04 -17.58
N LYS A 849 22.68 3.99 -16.77
CA LYS A 849 23.42 2.72 -16.93
C LYS A 849 22.46 1.52 -16.96
N ASN A 850 22.95 0.44 -17.54
CA ASN A 850 22.33 -0.89 -17.43
C ASN A 850 20.86 -0.98 -17.88
N GLY A 851 20.42 -0.15 -18.83
CA GLY A 851 19.04 -0.15 -19.31
C GLY A 851 18.05 0.64 -18.44
N ALA A 852 18.53 1.53 -17.59
CA ALA A 852 17.68 2.47 -16.85
C ALA A 852 16.73 3.25 -17.77
N THR A 853 15.55 3.60 -17.25
CA THR A 853 14.49 4.22 -18.04
C THR A 853 14.18 5.64 -17.58
N TRP A 854 14.06 6.57 -18.52
CA TRP A 854 13.46 7.87 -18.31
C TRP A 854 12.18 8.01 -19.13
N ILE A 855 11.03 8.19 -18.45
CA ILE A 855 9.73 8.48 -19.07
C ILE A 855 9.52 10.01 -19.01
N ASN A 856 9.74 10.67 -20.15
CA ASN A 856 9.64 12.11 -20.26
C ASN A 856 8.16 12.52 -20.41
N GLU A 857 7.46 12.65 -19.29
CA GLU A 857 6.06 13.09 -19.25
C GLU A 857 5.83 14.10 -18.12
N ALA A 858 4.80 14.93 -18.25
CA ALA A 858 4.47 15.91 -17.22
C ALA A 858 3.98 15.22 -15.94
N TYR A 859 4.59 15.58 -14.81
CA TYR A 859 4.19 15.11 -13.49
C TYR A 859 3.82 16.32 -12.61
N GLY A 860 2.53 16.48 -12.34
CA GLY A 860 2.02 17.69 -11.68
C GLY A 860 1.86 18.86 -12.64
N LYS A 861 1.99 20.09 -12.10
CA LYS A 861 1.85 21.33 -12.87
C LYS A 861 3.10 21.64 -13.66
N THR A 862 2.96 21.78 -14.95
CA THR A 862 4.05 22.28 -15.81
C THR A 862 4.25 23.79 -15.62
N PRO A 863 5.47 24.28 -15.46
CA PRO A 863 5.75 25.71 -15.37
C PRO A 863 5.24 26.48 -16.60
N LYS A 864 4.76 27.72 -16.42
CA LYS A 864 4.19 28.54 -17.50
C LYS A 864 5.13 28.76 -18.69
N ASN A 865 6.45 28.77 -18.43
CA ASN A 865 7.48 29.05 -19.43
C ASN A 865 8.20 27.77 -19.91
N PHE A 866 7.65 26.61 -19.64
CA PHE A 866 8.24 25.33 -20.06
C PHE A 866 8.18 25.21 -21.58
N LYS A 867 9.34 25.06 -22.21
CA LYS A 867 9.49 24.93 -23.67
C LYS A 867 9.87 23.52 -24.14
N GLY A 868 9.99 22.58 -23.22
CA GLY A 868 10.43 21.20 -23.46
C GLY A 868 11.49 20.78 -22.43
N SER A 869 11.64 19.46 -22.28
CA SER A 869 12.67 18.90 -21.39
C SER A 869 14.06 19.21 -21.91
N LYS A 870 14.95 19.66 -21.02
CA LYS A 870 16.35 19.98 -21.34
C LYS A 870 17.29 19.31 -20.34
N VAL A 871 18.18 18.49 -20.86
CA VAL A 871 19.28 17.87 -20.12
C VAL A 871 20.58 18.41 -20.70
N TYR A 872 21.47 18.90 -19.84
CA TYR A 872 22.74 19.50 -20.24
C TYR A 872 23.74 18.44 -20.70
N TYR A 873 23.83 17.32 -19.98
CA TYR A 873 24.72 16.22 -20.28
C TYR A 873 24.01 14.88 -20.08
N LEU A 874 24.04 14.04 -21.12
CA LEU A 874 23.41 12.72 -21.14
C LEU A 874 24.40 11.69 -21.70
N PRO A 875 25.37 11.20 -20.91
CA PRO A 875 26.20 10.11 -21.34
C PRO A 875 25.40 8.81 -21.29
N VAL A 876 25.23 8.19 -22.44
CA VAL A 876 24.57 6.88 -22.56
C VAL A 876 25.65 5.85 -22.82
N SER A 877 26.00 5.03 -21.81
CA SER A 877 26.79 3.83 -22.07
C SER A 877 25.87 2.77 -22.65
N TYR A 878 25.97 2.59 -23.93
CA TYR A 878 25.34 1.58 -24.78
C TYR A 878 24.20 0.75 -24.21
N THR A 879 22.98 1.16 -24.49
CA THR A 879 21.81 0.30 -24.72
C THR A 879 20.73 1.12 -25.44
N HIS A 880 20.05 0.52 -26.37
CA HIS A 880 19.11 1.09 -27.33
C HIS A 880 18.25 2.26 -26.83
N LEU A 881 18.56 3.48 -27.24
CA LEU A 881 17.66 4.62 -27.17
C LEU A 881 16.61 4.47 -28.27
N THR A 882 15.48 3.89 -27.99
CA THR A 882 14.29 4.10 -28.80
C THR A 882 13.64 5.41 -28.35
N LEU A 883 14.10 6.51 -28.94
CA LEU A 883 13.32 7.76 -28.90
C LEU A 883 12.01 7.49 -29.64
N PRO A 884 10.83 7.77 -29.05
CA PRO A 884 9.62 7.85 -29.84
C PRO A 884 9.82 9.01 -30.82
N THR A 885 10.06 8.66 -32.07
CA THR A 885 9.93 9.60 -33.20
C THR A 885 8.46 9.88 -33.35
N ASN A 886 7.96 11.00 -32.78
CA ASN A 886 6.76 11.70 -33.28
C ASN A 886 6.70 13.10 -32.68
N SER A 887 6.82 13.94 -33.56
CA SER A 887 6.07 14.97 -34.29
C SER A 887 5.28 15.92 -33.37
#